data_edb9a86a2d9c23dd8cb560af930e3d41
#
_entry.id   edb9a86a2d9c23dd8cb560af930e3d41
#
_cell.length_a   1.000
_cell.length_b   1.000
_cell.length_c   1.000
_cell.angle_alpha   90.00
_cell.angle_beta   90.00
_cell.angle_gamma   90.00
#
_symmetry.space_group_name_H-M   'P 1'
#
loop_
_entity.id
_entity.type
_entity.pdbx_description
1 polymer ?
#
loop_
_entity_poly.entity_id
_entity_poly.type
_entity_poly.pdbx_seq_one_letter_code
_entity_poly.pdbx_strand_id
1 'polypeptide(L)'
;MRRINPKFWVSLRPNGIGLNKPFHHLDMAKIAWANKRHGRYAWKVLTQGVCDGCALGVAGLHDWTMDDIHLCLTRLRLLEMNCADPIKESAFNDVATLRLKSGKELRDLGRLAHPMRRRRGERGFTRISWEEALNAITDRLRTTDPDRVGMFLTSRGITNETYYAAGKAARSMGIANVDSAARICHAPSTTALKATVGVAATTCSLSDVIKTDLLVIWGANPANNQPVFMKYLYKARMSGTRVVVINPFLEPGLEHYWVPSTTESALFGTKMCDLHVPVRPGGDVAFADAALKRLVERDAIDHAFIAEHTDHWENVLAHLADLTYEELLDDAGLTMAQLDAFVDEYANASSAILLWSMGITQHKHAGAGVRGIVNLALARGNVGRDGAGLMPIRGHSGVQGGAEMGAYATALPGGLEPNEANAATIGQQWGFDVPARAGLTAAEMPEAALAGNLDILWMSGGNFLDALPDPRAVEKSLEHVPLRIHQDIVLSSQMLIPGDDVIVLPVNTRYEQEGGGTETTTERRVVYSPEIPRVVGEARSEWRLFAEIAARVNPDLTDAFTWSDNQQLREEISRVVPSYAGIETLEKTGDQIQWGGPHLCEGGAFPTSDGRGRFSVLERPVLEIPEGMFTVATRRGKQFNTMVQGEHDPFTGTGRDAIFIDAADAAARGFLDGDLVTLRSETGEFTGHL
;
A
#
# COMPACT_ATOMS: atom_id res chain seq x y z
N MET A 1 14.22 -33.17 8.60
CA MET A 1 13.11 -33.64 7.76
C MET A 1 11.89 -32.79 8.08
N ARG A 2 11.36 -32.01 7.15
CA ARG A 2 10.11 -31.26 7.36
C ARG A 2 8.99 -32.27 7.61
N ARG A 3 8.30 -32.18 8.74
CA ARG A 3 7.14 -33.04 9.01
C ARG A 3 6.02 -32.71 8.04
N ILE A 4 5.67 -33.67 7.19
CA ILE A 4 4.46 -33.62 6.37
C ILE A 4 3.27 -33.63 7.33
N ASN A 5 2.34 -32.69 7.19
CA ASN A 5 1.17 -32.60 8.06
C ASN A 5 -0.14 -32.64 7.27
N PRO A 6 -0.65 -33.85 6.94
CA PRO A 6 -1.86 -34.02 6.15
C PRO A 6 -3.12 -33.38 6.75
N LYS A 7 -3.13 -33.05 8.04
CA LYS A 7 -4.25 -32.37 8.72
C LYS A 7 -4.64 -31.05 8.03
N PHE A 8 -3.64 -30.35 7.45
CA PHE A 8 -3.87 -29.09 6.78
C PHE A 8 -4.03 -29.21 5.27
N TRP A 9 -4.01 -30.41 4.70
CA TRP A 9 -4.20 -30.56 3.26
C TRP A 9 -5.65 -30.24 2.84
N VAL A 10 -5.77 -29.54 1.72
CA VAL A 10 -7.06 -29.23 1.11
C VAL A 10 -7.57 -30.42 0.29
N SER A 11 -6.65 -31.11 -0.40
CA SER A 11 -7.00 -32.21 -1.27
C SER A 11 -5.91 -33.28 -1.28
N LEU A 12 -6.31 -34.55 -1.35
CA LEU A 12 -5.39 -35.65 -1.62
C LEU A 12 -5.05 -35.78 -3.12
N ARG A 13 -5.76 -35.05 -3.99
CA ARG A 13 -5.46 -35.01 -5.43
C ARG A 13 -4.37 -33.97 -5.69
N PRO A 14 -3.23 -34.39 -6.29
CA PRO A 14 -2.14 -33.48 -6.58
C PRO A 14 -2.56 -32.33 -7.49
N ASN A 15 -1.91 -31.16 -7.31
CA ASN A 15 -2.15 -29.94 -8.09
C ASN A 15 -3.59 -29.42 -8.07
N GLY A 16 -4.42 -29.81 -7.10
CA GLY A 16 -5.79 -29.35 -6.97
C GLY A 16 -6.68 -29.68 -8.18
N ILE A 17 -6.43 -30.80 -8.85
CA ILE A 17 -7.27 -31.28 -9.95
C ILE A 17 -8.72 -31.36 -9.47
N GLY A 18 -9.64 -30.70 -10.19
CA GLY A 18 -11.07 -30.61 -9.86
C GLY A 18 -11.41 -29.54 -8.81
N LEU A 19 -10.44 -28.72 -8.38
CA LEU A 19 -10.66 -27.56 -7.53
C LEU A 19 -10.28 -26.28 -8.29
N ASN A 20 -10.96 -25.20 -7.95
CA ASN A 20 -10.64 -23.88 -8.48
C ASN A 20 -9.34 -23.41 -7.83
N LYS A 21 -8.23 -23.44 -8.56
CA LYS A 21 -6.92 -23.01 -8.08
C LYS A 21 -6.04 -22.46 -9.18
N PRO A 22 -5.10 -21.58 -8.85
CA PRO A 22 -4.08 -21.12 -9.80
C PRO A 22 -3.13 -22.26 -10.20
N PHE A 23 -2.89 -22.42 -11.51
CA PHE A 23 -1.86 -23.34 -12.04
C PHE A 23 -0.49 -22.66 -12.05
N HIS A 24 0.07 -22.40 -10.89
CA HIS A 24 1.27 -21.59 -10.69
C HIS A 24 2.45 -22.00 -11.57
N HIS A 25 2.73 -23.28 -11.72
CA HIS A 25 3.88 -23.74 -12.52
C HIS A 25 3.69 -23.50 -14.02
N LEU A 26 2.47 -23.63 -14.53
CA LEU A 26 2.15 -23.31 -15.92
C LEU A 26 2.28 -21.81 -16.17
N ASP A 27 1.78 -20.98 -15.24
CA ASP A 27 1.92 -19.53 -15.31
C ASP A 27 3.38 -19.09 -15.24
N MET A 28 4.19 -19.72 -14.38
CA MET A 28 5.64 -19.50 -14.34
C MET A 28 6.30 -19.76 -15.69
N ALA A 29 5.95 -20.88 -16.36
CA ALA A 29 6.50 -21.23 -17.66
C ALA A 29 6.08 -20.21 -18.74
N LYS A 30 4.82 -19.77 -18.74
CA LYS A 30 4.31 -18.74 -19.66
C LYS A 30 5.06 -17.41 -19.48
N ILE A 31 5.23 -16.96 -18.22
CA ILE A 31 5.93 -15.71 -17.91
C ILE A 31 7.42 -15.80 -18.30
N ALA A 32 8.09 -16.91 -18.01
CA ALA A 32 9.47 -17.12 -18.42
C ALA A 32 9.62 -17.06 -19.95
N TRP A 33 8.68 -17.64 -20.68
CA TRP A 33 8.66 -17.59 -22.14
C TRP A 33 8.42 -16.18 -22.69
N ALA A 34 7.51 -15.41 -22.07
CA ALA A 34 7.24 -14.02 -22.44
C ALA A 34 8.50 -13.13 -22.30
N ASN A 35 9.31 -13.36 -21.27
CA ASN A 35 10.53 -12.58 -20.99
C ASN A 35 11.80 -13.13 -21.66
N LYS A 36 11.72 -14.12 -22.54
CA LYS A 36 12.90 -14.80 -23.12
C LYS A 36 13.89 -13.87 -23.85
N ARG A 37 13.42 -12.76 -24.44
CA ARG A 37 14.28 -11.78 -25.13
C ARG A 37 15.22 -11.05 -24.17
N HIS A 38 14.78 -10.79 -22.95
CA HIS A 38 15.51 -10.09 -21.90
C HIS A 38 15.88 -11.01 -20.73
N GLY A 39 16.01 -12.32 -20.97
CA GLY A 39 16.17 -13.34 -19.93
C GLY A 39 17.33 -13.09 -18.96
N ARG A 40 18.47 -12.52 -19.43
CA ARG A 40 19.61 -12.19 -18.55
C ARG A 40 19.27 -11.04 -17.60
N TYR A 41 18.58 -10.01 -18.09
CA TYR A 41 18.14 -8.88 -17.26
C TYR A 41 17.06 -9.33 -16.27
N ALA A 42 16.04 -10.04 -16.75
CA ALA A 42 14.98 -10.61 -15.91
C ALA A 42 15.55 -11.49 -14.78
N TRP A 43 16.55 -12.32 -15.09
CA TRP A 43 17.23 -13.16 -14.10
C TRP A 43 17.98 -12.35 -13.05
N LYS A 44 18.69 -11.28 -13.46
CA LYS A 44 19.36 -10.38 -12.51
C LYS A 44 18.35 -9.69 -11.61
N VAL A 45 17.26 -9.12 -12.15
CA VAL A 45 16.18 -8.50 -11.37
C VAL A 45 15.60 -9.50 -10.37
N LEU A 46 15.38 -10.75 -10.77
CA LEU A 46 14.81 -11.77 -9.92
C LEU A 46 15.77 -12.23 -8.80
N THR A 47 17.06 -12.31 -9.07
CA THR A 47 18.05 -12.88 -8.14
C THR A 47 18.82 -11.85 -7.33
N GLN A 48 18.91 -10.61 -7.79
CA GLN A 48 19.67 -9.54 -7.16
C GLN A 48 18.79 -8.38 -6.68
N GLY A 49 17.67 -8.10 -7.36
CA GLY A 49 16.78 -7.01 -7.01
C GLY A 49 15.91 -7.29 -5.80
N VAL A 50 15.49 -6.25 -5.11
CA VAL A 50 14.41 -6.30 -4.10
C VAL A 50 13.07 -6.13 -4.80
N CYS A 51 12.09 -6.96 -4.45
CA CYS A 51 10.79 -6.99 -5.14
C CYS A 51 9.99 -5.71 -4.90
N ASP A 52 9.58 -5.06 -5.97
CA ASP A 52 8.75 -3.84 -5.97
C ASP A 52 7.23 -4.12 -5.94
N GLY A 53 6.83 -5.38 -5.78
CA GLY A 53 5.42 -5.80 -5.88
C GLY A 53 4.56 -5.47 -4.67
N CYS A 54 5.11 -5.51 -3.47
CA CYS A 54 4.41 -5.23 -2.22
C CYS A 54 5.39 -4.87 -1.10
N ALA A 55 4.86 -4.40 0.04
CA ALA A 55 5.62 -3.91 1.16
C ALA A 55 6.34 -5.00 2.00
N LEU A 56 6.57 -6.20 1.46
CA LEU A 56 7.35 -7.23 2.13
C LEU A 56 8.83 -7.26 1.71
N GLY A 57 9.18 -6.65 0.57
CA GLY A 57 10.56 -6.36 0.20
C GLY A 57 11.48 -7.58 0.07
N VAL A 58 11.01 -8.68 -0.56
CA VAL A 58 11.82 -9.88 -0.73
C VAL A 58 13.04 -9.60 -1.61
N ALA A 59 14.23 -9.79 -1.08
CA ALA A 59 15.50 -9.60 -1.76
C ALA A 59 15.96 -10.87 -2.48
N GLY A 60 16.23 -10.78 -3.77
CA GLY A 60 16.55 -11.96 -4.56
C GLY A 60 15.44 -13.03 -4.47
N LEU A 61 15.80 -14.27 -4.24
CA LEU A 61 14.86 -15.40 -4.09
C LEU A 61 14.68 -15.83 -2.63
N HIS A 62 15.26 -15.12 -1.69
CA HIS A 62 15.27 -15.44 -0.27
C HIS A 62 14.89 -14.21 0.55
N ASP A 63 14.57 -14.39 1.80
CA ASP A 63 14.46 -13.30 2.75
C ASP A 63 15.12 -13.65 4.09
N TRP A 64 15.15 -12.69 5.00
CA TRP A 64 15.80 -12.79 6.31
C TRP A 64 15.09 -13.72 7.32
N THR A 65 13.90 -14.23 6.98
CA THR A 65 13.11 -15.10 7.86
C THR A 65 13.12 -16.56 7.42
N MET A 66 13.57 -16.85 6.20
CA MET A 66 13.43 -18.16 5.57
C MET A 66 14.64 -18.51 4.71
N ASP A 67 15.23 -19.70 4.93
CA ASP A 67 16.36 -20.19 4.14
C ASP A 67 15.97 -20.72 2.76
N ASP A 68 14.68 -21.02 2.53
CA ASP A 68 14.19 -21.59 1.29
C ASP A 68 13.64 -20.52 0.34
N ILE A 69 13.45 -20.88 -0.95
CA ILE A 69 12.96 -19.95 -1.98
C ILE A 69 11.67 -19.27 -1.54
N HIS A 70 11.67 -17.95 -1.59
CA HIS A 70 10.54 -17.09 -1.29
C HIS A 70 10.14 -16.28 -2.53
N LEU A 71 9.15 -16.75 -3.25
CA LEU A 71 8.74 -16.23 -4.55
C LEU A 71 7.21 -16.29 -4.71
N CYS A 72 6.63 -15.28 -5.34
CA CYS A 72 5.24 -15.29 -5.75
C CYS A 72 5.08 -14.98 -7.25
N LEU A 73 3.92 -15.33 -7.82
CA LEU A 73 3.64 -15.09 -9.24
C LEU A 73 3.54 -13.60 -9.60
N THR A 74 3.12 -12.75 -8.67
CA THR A 74 3.06 -11.30 -8.91
C THR A 74 4.44 -10.77 -9.26
N ARG A 75 5.48 -11.15 -8.49
CA ARG A 75 6.86 -10.75 -8.79
C ARG A 75 7.31 -11.17 -10.19
N LEU A 76 6.95 -12.38 -10.62
CA LEU A 76 7.29 -12.84 -11.95
C LEU A 76 6.56 -12.04 -13.04
N ARG A 77 5.29 -11.68 -12.83
CA ARG A 77 4.53 -10.85 -13.78
C ARG A 77 5.07 -9.42 -13.89
N LEU A 78 5.64 -8.88 -12.83
CA LEU A 78 6.29 -7.56 -12.88
C LEU A 78 7.50 -7.53 -13.82
N LEU A 79 8.14 -8.67 -14.06
CA LEU A 79 9.22 -8.76 -15.04
C LEU A 79 8.75 -8.40 -16.45
N GLU A 80 7.48 -8.64 -16.81
CA GLU A 80 6.93 -8.28 -18.12
C GLU A 80 7.03 -6.77 -18.35
N MET A 81 6.69 -5.98 -17.34
CA MET A 81 6.81 -4.52 -17.39
C MET A 81 8.27 -4.06 -17.33
N ASN A 82 9.05 -4.61 -16.41
CA ASN A 82 10.47 -4.24 -16.25
C ASN A 82 11.30 -4.60 -17.49
N CYS A 83 10.92 -5.66 -18.22
CA CYS A 83 11.60 -6.11 -19.42
C CYS A 83 10.99 -5.58 -20.74
N ALA A 84 9.88 -4.84 -20.69
CA ALA A 84 9.20 -4.37 -21.88
C ALA A 84 10.11 -3.50 -22.76
N ASP A 85 9.94 -3.61 -24.07
CA ASP A 85 10.65 -2.78 -25.05
C ASP A 85 10.09 -1.35 -25.07
N PRO A 86 10.81 -0.36 -25.62
CA PRO A 86 10.30 1.00 -25.78
C PRO A 86 9.00 1.06 -26.57
N ILE A 87 8.07 1.92 -26.18
CA ILE A 87 6.88 2.24 -26.99
C ILE A 87 7.31 2.84 -28.32
N LYS A 88 6.68 2.40 -29.40
CA LYS A 88 6.89 2.99 -30.72
C LYS A 88 6.31 4.41 -30.76
N GLU A 89 7.08 5.39 -31.25
CA GLU A 89 6.64 6.78 -31.33
C GLU A 89 5.31 6.94 -32.08
N SER A 90 5.07 6.12 -33.11
CA SER A 90 3.81 6.14 -33.87
C SER A 90 2.55 5.84 -33.04
N ALA A 91 2.68 5.21 -31.87
CA ALA A 91 1.55 4.97 -30.96
C ALA A 91 1.01 6.27 -30.35
N PHE A 92 1.84 7.30 -30.26
CA PHE A 92 1.47 8.60 -29.67
C PHE A 92 0.75 9.55 -30.66
N ASN A 93 0.63 9.21 -31.94
CA ASN A 93 0.09 10.08 -32.96
C ASN A 93 -1.41 10.39 -32.80
N ASP A 94 -2.16 9.54 -32.08
CA ASP A 94 -3.61 9.68 -31.94
C ASP A 94 -4.08 9.26 -30.54
N VAL A 95 -4.29 10.25 -29.69
CA VAL A 95 -4.76 10.04 -28.30
C VAL A 95 -6.19 9.49 -28.25
N ALA A 96 -7.04 9.81 -29.22
CA ALA A 96 -8.40 9.28 -29.26
C ALA A 96 -8.39 7.73 -29.35
N THR A 97 -7.50 7.18 -30.18
CA THR A 97 -7.32 5.74 -30.28
C THR A 97 -6.74 5.13 -28.99
N LEU A 98 -5.82 5.85 -28.32
CA LEU A 98 -5.25 5.40 -27.05
C LEU A 98 -6.28 5.37 -25.91
N ARG A 99 -7.20 6.35 -25.87
CA ARG A 99 -8.29 6.44 -24.87
C ARG A 99 -9.29 5.27 -24.94
N LEU A 100 -9.35 4.54 -26.05
CA LEU A 100 -10.17 3.34 -26.18
C LEU A 100 -9.54 2.09 -25.54
N LYS A 101 -8.28 2.18 -25.15
CA LYS A 101 -7.53 1.07 -24.58
C LYS A 101 -7.70 0.98 -23.08
N SER A 102 -7.80 -0.23 -22.58
CA SER A 102 -7.72 -0.49 -21.14
C SER A 102 -6.34 -0.14 -20.57
N GLY A 103 -6.24 0.06 -19.27
CA GLY A 103 -4.96 0.31 -18.60
C GLY A 103 -3.93 -0.79 -18.85
N LYS A 104 -4.37 -2.07 -18.98
CA LYS A 104 -3.50 -3.18 -19.37
C LYS A 104 -2.94 -3.00 -20.79
N GLU A 105 -3.80 -2.71 -21.76
CA GLU A 105 -3.38 -2.52 -23.16
C GLU A 105 -2.45 -1.31 -23.31
N LEU A 106 -2.66 -0.22 -22.56
CA LEU A 106 -1.76 0.94 -22.55
C LEU A 106 -0.38 0.54 -22.03
N ARG A 107 -0.31 -0.17 -20.91
CA ARG A 107 0.96 -0.67 -20.35
C ARG A 107 1.67 -1.64 -21.30
N ASP A 108 0.93 -2.50 -21.94
CA ASP A 108 1.47 -3.52 -22.86
C ASP A 108 2.03 -2.92 -24.16
N LEU A 109 1.80 -1.62 -24.44
CA LEU A 109 2.48 -0.90 -25.51
C LEU A 109 4.00 -0.83 -25.29
N GLY A 110 4.47 -0.85 -24.02
CA GLY A 110 5.88 -0.86 -23.66
C GLY A 110 6.28 0.28 -22.70
N ARG A 111 7.61 0.49 -22.61
CA ARG A 111 8.22 1.51 -21.75
C ARG A 111 8.24 2.88 -22.43
N LEU A 112 7.95 3.94 -21.69
CA LEU A 112 8.22 5.31 -22.12
C LEU A 112 9.71 5.48 -22.38
N ALA A 113 10.08 6.10 -23.52
CA ALA A 113 11.46 6.14 -23.97
C ALA A 113 11.98 7.56 -24.25
N HIS A 114 11.11 8.50 -24.53
CA HIS A 114 11.46 9.88 -24.89
C HIS A 114 10.52 10.86 -24.21
N PRO A 115 10.96 12.08 -23.88
CA PRO A 115 10.07 13.15 -23.48
C PRO A 115 9.06 13.46 -24.57
N MET A 116 7.78 13.54 -24.18
CA MET A 116 6.66 13.77 -25.09
C MET A 116 5.85 14.96 -24.58
N ARG A 117 5.27 15.74 -25.48
CA ARG A 117 4.42 16.89 -25.14
C ARG A 117 3.17 16.91 -26.00
N ARG A 118 2.04 17.28 -25.39
CA ARG A 118 0.78 17.53 -26.08
C ARG A 118 0.15 18.80 -25.55
N ARG A 119 -0.19 19.71 -26.43
CA ARG A 119 -0.95 20.93 -26.13
C ARG A 119 -2.43 20.74 -26.41
N ARG A 120 -3.26 21.61 -25.87
CA ARG A 120 -4.70 21.59 -26.09
C ARG A 120 -5.00 21.70 -27.60
N GLY A 121 -5.83 20.80 -28.09
CA GLY A 121 -6.21 20.72 -29.52
C GLY A 121 -5.30 19.87 -30.39
N GLU A 122 -4.12 19.44 -29.90
CA GLU A 122 -3.26 18.54 -30.66
C GLU A 122 -3.83 17.10 -30.62
N ARG A 123 -3.78 16.42 -31.77
CA ARG A 123 -4.31 15.06 -31.95
C ARG A 123 -3.53 14.02 -31.15
N GLY A 124 -2.22 14.20 -31.04
CA GLY A 124 -1.30 13.26 -30.41
C GLY A 124 -0.19 13.95 -29.63
N PHE A 125 0.70 13.18 -29.07
CA PHE A 125 1.91 13.69 -28.45
C PHE A 125 3.02 13.83 -29.49
N THR A 126 3.81 14.89 -29.36
CA THR A 126 5.03 15.11 -30.13
C THR A 126 6.24 14.89 -29.25
N ARG A 127 7.27 14.19 -29.77
CA ARG A 127 8.55 14.06 -29.10
C ARG A 127 9.23 15.43 -29.00
N ILE A 128 9.76 15.74 -27.83
CA ILE A 128 10.59 16.91 -27.56
C ILE A 128 11.94 16.50 -26.99
N SER A 129 12.90 17.39 -26.98
CA SER A 129 14.16 17.16 -26.30
C SER A 129 14.01 17.29 -24.79
N TRP A 130 14.93 16.69 -24.03
CA TRP A 130 15.00 16.89 -22.56
C TRP A 130 15.16 18.38 -22.20
N GLU A 131 15.94 19.12 -22.97
CA GLU A 131 16.18 20.54 -22.71
C GLU A 131 14.88 21.36 -22.90
N GLU A 132 14.11 21.08 -23.96
CA GLU A 132 12.79 21.70 -24.16
C GLU A 132 11.82 21.34 -23.04
N ALA A 133 11.79 20.09 -22.59
CA ALA A 133 10.93 19.65 -21.50
C ALA A 133 11.28 20.36 -20.18
N LEU A 134 12.56 20.35 -19.82
CA LEU A 134 13.06 20.94 -18.58
C LEU A 134 12.86 22.46 -18.55
N ASN A 135 13.14 23.15 -19.66
CA ASN A 135 12.91 24.60 -19.76
C ASN A 135 11.42 24.94 -19.62
N ALA A 136 10.55 24.22 -20.32
CA ALA A 136 9.09 24.46 -20.23
C ALA A 136 8.56 24.27 -18.80
N ILE A 137 9.04 23.26 -18.09
CA ILE A 137 8.68 22.99 -16.70
C ILE A 137 9.24 24.05 -15.76
N THR A 138 10.52 24.37 -15.89
CA THR A 138 11.22 25.30 -14.99
C THR A 138 10.68 26.73 -15.12
N ASP A 139 10.45 27.20 -16.35
CA ASP A 139 9.91 28.53 -16.60
C ASP A 139 8.50 28.67 -15.99
N ARG A 140 7.71 27.62 -16.07
CA ARG A 140 6.37 27.61 -15.48
C ARG A 140 6.41 27.59 -13.95
N LEU A 141 7.29 26.76 -13.36
CA LEU A 141 7.46 26.70 -11.91
C LEU A 141 7.94 28.04 -11.32
N ARG A 142 8.87 28.72 -11.99
CA ARG A 142 9.39 30.05 -11.55
C ARG A 142 8.32 31.13 -11.49
N THR A 143 7.28 31.03 -12.32
CA THR A 143 6.24 32.06 -12.46
C THR A 143 4.93 31.68 -11.76
N THR A 144 4.83 30.47 -11.23
CA THR A 144 3.62 29.98 -10.55
C THR A 144 3.81 30.11 -9.04
N ASP A 145 2.76 30.56 -8.35
CA ASP A 145 2.71 30.54 -6.88
C ASP A 145 2.90 29.10 -6.38
N PRO A 146 3.87 28.81 -5.49
CA PRO A 146 4.09 27.47 -4.93
C PRO A 146 2.84 26.83 -4.33
N ASP A 147 1.88 27.59 -3.80
CA ASP A 147 0.63 27.08 -3.25
C ASP A 147 -0.32 26.56 -4.34
N ARG A 148 -0.10 26.89 -5.60
CA ARG A 148 -0.85 26.43 -6.77
C ARG A 148 -0.14 25.29 -7.52
N VAL A 149 0.91 24.70 -6.90
CA VAL A 149 1.64 23.53 -7.43
C VAL A 149 1.34 22.34 -6.56
N GLY A 150 0.82 21.26 -7.14
CA GLY A 150 0.67 19.95 -6.48
C GLY A 150 1.69 18.95 -7.01
N MET A 151 2.32 18.19 -6.11
CA MET A 151 3.21 17.08 -6.44
C MET A 151 2.70 15.79 -5.83
N PHE A 152 2.52 14.76 -6.66
CA PHE A 152 2.08 13.44 -6.23
C PHE A 152 3.07 12.36 -6.64
N LEU A 153 3.42 11.47 -5.71
CA LEU A 153 4.25 10.31 -5.97
C LEU A 153 3.47 9.02 -5.71
N THR A 154 3.56 8.06 -6.64
CA THR A 154 3.04 6.71 -6.39
C THR A 154 3.81 6.04 -5.24
N SER A 155 3.28 4.94 -4.71
CA SER A 155 3.99 4.21 -3.65
C SER A 155 4.69 2.94 -4.14
N ARG A 156 4.48 2.53 -5.38
CA ARG A 156 5.04 1.29 -5.89
C ARG A 156 6.21 1.57 -6.81
N GLY A 157 7.36 0.94 -6.53
CA GLY A 157 8.54 1.05 -7.36
C GLY A 157 9.37 2.33 -7.17
N ILE A 158 8.95 3.26 -6.31
CA ILE A 158 9.74 4.43 -5.93
C ILE A 158 10.64 4.09 -4.74
N THR A 159 11.90 4.51 -4.79
CA THR A 159 12.88 4.28 -3.73
C THR A 159 12.80 5.35 -2.64
N ASN A 160 13.34 5.06 -1.45
CA ASN A 160 13.45 6.05 -0.37
C ASN A 160 14.24 7.29 -0.82
N GLU A 161 15.30 7.07 -1.59
CA GLU A 161 16.15 8.13 -2.16
C GLU A 161 15.34 9.05 -3.07
N THR A 162 14.49 8.48 -3.92
CA THR A 162 13.62 9.27 -4.81
C THR A 162 12.57 10.07 -4.03
N TYR A 163 11.95 9.47 -3.00
CA TYR A 163 11.02 10.20 -2.14
C TYR A 163 11.69 11.37 -1.41
N TYR A 164 12.88 11.11 -0.89
CA TYR A 164 13.67 12.16 -0.21
C TYR A 164 14.03 13.29 -1.15
N ALA A 165 14.54 12.97 -2.33
CA ALA A 165 14.90 13.97 -3.36
C ALA A 165 13.68 14.79 -3.79
N ALA A 166 12.52 14.14 -4.00
CA ALA A 166 11.28 14.83 -4.35
C ALA A 166 10.78 15.75 -3.23
N GLY A 167 10.78 15.28 -1.99
CA GLY A 167 10.40 16.08 -0.83
C GLY A 167 11.31 17.30 -0.64
N LYS A 168 12.64 17.14 -0.74
CA LYS A 168 13.61 18.22 -0.66
C LYS A 168 13.44 19.20 -1.81
N ALA A 169 13.28 18.72 -3.04
CA ALA A 169 13.07 19.57 -4.22
C ALA A 169 11.78 20.40 -4.11
N ALA A 170 10.66 19.78 -3.69
CA ALA A 170 9.43 20.51 -3.46
C ALA A 170 9.60 21.65 -2.47
N ARG A 171 10.18 21.35 -1.30
CA ARG A 171 10.38 22.33 -0.23
C ARG A 171 11.33 23.46 -0.63
N SER A 172 12.38 23.19 -1.42
CA SER A 172 13.30 24.22 -1.93
C SER A 172 12.63 25.21 -2.88
N MET A 173 11.55 24.79 -3.54
CA MET A 173 10.71 25.64 -4.39
C MET A 173 9.53 26.27 -3.64
N GLY A 174 9.46 26.14 -2.30
CA GLY A 174 8.36 26.64 -1.49
C GLY A 174 7.08 25.82 -1.53
N ILE A 175 7.08 24.68 -2.23
CA ILE A 175 5.90 23.84 -2.43
C ILE A 175 5.64 23.01 -1.16
N ALA A 176 4.50 23.25 -0.50
CA ALA A 176 4.00 22.45 0.61
C ALA A 176 3.14 21.26 0.13
N ASN A 177 2.50 21.38 -1.03
CA ASN A 177 1.56 20.41 -1.59
C ASN A 177 2.31 19.23 -2.25
N VAL A 178 3.06 18.45 -1.48
CA VAL A 178 3.70 17.21 -1.94
C VAL A 178 3.17 16.05 -1.12
N ASP A 179 2.54 15.07 -1.77
CA ASP A 179 1.96 13.92 -1.10
C ASP A 179 2.17 12.64 -1.90
N SER A 180 1.89 11.51 -1.29
CA SER A 180 2.09 10.22 -1.93
C SER A 180 0.89 9.29 -1.76
N ALA A 181 0.89 8.18 -2.51
CA ALA A 181 -0.16 7.17 -2.41
C ALA A 181 -0.25 6.51 -1.01
N ALA A 182 0.72 6.72 -0.12
CA ALA A 182 0.62 6.33 1.28
C ALA A 182 -0.59 6.98 1.97
N ARG A 183 -0.96 8.20 1.58
CA ARG A 183 -2.14 8.94 2.07
C ARG A 183 -3.44 8.17 1.87
N ILE A 184 -3.70 7.73 0.67
CA ILE A 184 -4.94 7.03 0.30
C ILE A 184 -4.94 5.55 0.70
N CYS A 185 -3.83 5.04 1.25
CA CYS A 185 -3.67 3.65 1.64
C CYS A 185 -3.86 3.46 3.16
N HIS A 186 -2.98 4.03 3.97
CA HIS A 186 -2.88 3.77 5.40
C HIS A 186 -2.80 5.03 6.30
N ALA A 187 -3.24 6.20 5.82
CA ALA A 187 -3.27 7.42 6.65
C ALA A 187 -4.06 7.22 7.98
N PRO A 188 -5.22 6.53 8.00
CA PRO A 188 -5.91 6.25 9.26
C PRO A 188 -5.09 5.41 10.24
N SER A 189 -4.31 4.42 9.74
CA SER A 189 -3.38 3.66 10.60
C SER A 189 -2.28 4.56 11.16
N THR A 190 -1.70 5.43 10.33
CA THR A 190 -0.65 6.37 10.73
C THR A 190 -1.15 7.28 11.86
N THR A 191 -2.32 7.89 11.67
CA THR A 191 -2.90 8.83 12.65
C THR A 191 -3.30 8.13 13.94
N ALA A 192 -4.00 6.98 13.85
CA ALA A 192 -4.47 6.25 15.00
C ALA A 192 -3.32 5.67 15.83
N LEU A 193 -2.34 5.02 15.20
CA LEU A 193 -1.19 4.46 15.89
C LEU A 193 -0.32 5.54 16.54
N LYS A 194 -0.09 6.68 15.86
CA LYS A 194 0.65 7.80 16.45
C LYS A 194 -0.05 8.36 17.68
N ALA A 195 -1.38 8.46 17.66
CA ALA A 195 -2.17 8.95 18.78
C ALA A 195 -2.27 7.98 19.96
N THR A 196 -2.16 6.67 19.74
CA THR A 196 -2.38 5.62 20.75
C THR A 196 -1.09 5.01 21.27
N VAL A 197 -0.21 4.55 20.37
CA VAL A 197 1.06 3.89 20.73
C VAL A 197 2.30 4.74 20.41
N GLY A 198 2.10 5.99 19.96
CA GLY A 198 3.17 6.96 19.73
C GLY A 198 3.97 6.77 18.44
N VAL A 199 3.74 5.71 17.68
CA VAL A 199 4.51 5.39 16.47
C VAL A 199 3.62 4.93 15.33
N ALA A 200 3.83 5.46 14.13
CA ALA A 200 3.01 5.21 12.95
C ALA A 200 3.51 4.02 12.11
N ALA A 201 3.82 2.90 12.73
CA ALA A 201 4.42 1.74 12.07
C ALA A 201 3.98 0.42 12.72
N THR A 202 4.27 -0.69 12.05
CA THR A 202 4.12 -2.04 12.59
C THR A 202 4.99 -2.19 13.85
N THR A 203 4.45 -2.75 14.93
CA THR A 203 5.17 -2.89 16.21
C THR A 203 5.93 -4.20 16.36
N CYS A 204 5.75 -5.15 15.45
CA CYS A 204 6.39 -6.48 15.43
C CYS A 204 7.11 -6.73 14.10
N SER A 205 7.70 -7.90 13.96
CA SER A 205 8.42 -8.34 12.76
C SER A 205 7.69 -9.50 12.06
N LEU A 206 8.02 -9.76 10.80
CA LEU A 206 7.48 -10.92 10.06
C LEU A 206 7.91 -12.25 10.68
N SER A 207 9.04 -12.29 11.38
CA SER A 207 9.46 -13.47 12.16
C SER A 207 8.49 -13.80 13.28
N ASP A 208 7.82 -12.80 13.85
CA ASP A 208 6.83 -13.01 14.91
C ASP A 208 5.57 -13.71 14.39
N VAL A 209 5.20 -13.44 13.12
CA VAL A 209 4.07 -14.12 12.46
C VAL A 209 4.23 -15.66 12.49
N ILE A 210 5.47 -16.14 12.39
CA ILE A 210 5.76 -17.60 12.40
C ILE A 210 5.73 -18.17 13.81
N LYS A 211 5.84 -17.33 14.83
CA LYS A 211 5.96 -17.72 16.25
C LYS A 211 4.71 -17.45 17.07
N THR A 212 3.81 -16.62 16.60
CA THR A 212 2.60 -16.22 17.33
C THR A 212 1.65 -17.39 17.57
N ASP A 213 0.93 -17.41 18.68
CA ASP A 213 -0.13 -18.40 18.94
C ASP A 213 -1.37 -18.10 18.09
N LEU A 214 -1.70 -16.82 17.90
CA LEU A 214 -2.85 -16.38 17.15
C LEU A 214 -2.50 -15.28 16.16
N LEU A 215 -2.92 -15.44 14.91
CA LEU A 215 -2.90 -14.40 13.90
C LEU A 215 -4.35 -13.99 13.57
N VAL A 216 -4.71 -12.75 13.85
CA VAL A 216 -5.99 -12.15 13.46
C VAL A 216 -5.78 -11.35 12.19
N ILE A 217 -6.43 -11.75 11.09
CA ILE A 217 -6.37 -11.06 9.78
C ILE A 217 -7.69 -10.30 9.60
N TRP A 218 -7.64 -8.99 9.68
CA TRP A 218 -8.82 -8.12 9.72
C TRP A 218 -8.83 -7.15 8.52
N GLY A 219 -9.89 -7.17 7.73
CA GLY A 219 -10.04 -6.28 6.58
C GLY A 219 -8.90 -6.42 5.55
N ALA A 220 -8.36 -7.62 5.35
CA ALA A 220 -7.21 -7.88 4.50
C ALA A 220 -7.41 -9.10 3.60
N ASN A 221 -6.82 -9.05 2.40
CA ASN A 221 -6.74 -10.18 1.47
C ASN A 221 -5.30 -10.36 0.97
N PRO A 222 -4.39 -10.86 1.82
CA PRO A 222 -2.98 -11.01 1.45
C PRO A 222 -2.76 -12.02 0.30
N ALA A 223 -3.65 -12.99 0.11
CA ALA A 223 -3.56 -13.93 -1.00
C ALA A 223 -3.58 -13.24 -2.38
N ASN A 224 -4.33 -12.16 -2.52
CA ASN A 224 -4.41 -11.37 -3.75
C ASN A 224 -3.44 -10.17 -3.76
N ASN A 225 -3.27 -9.48 -2.63
CA ASN A 225 -2.54 -8.21 -2.57
C ASN A 225 -1.06 -8.37 -2.17
N GLN A 226 -0.76 -9.24 -1.22
CA GLN A 226 0.60 -9.55 -0.75
C GLN A 226 0.87 -11.07 -0.82
N PRO A 227 0.78 -11.72 -2.00
CA PRO A 227 0.75 -13.19 -2.09
C PRO A 227 2.02 -13.86 -1.56
N VAL A 228 3.14 -13.14 -1.43
CA VAL A 228 4.34 -13.64 -0.78
C VAL A 228 4.12 -13.86 0.73
N PHE A 229 3.22 -13.10 1.38
CA PHE A 229 2.85 -13.29 2.78
C PHE A 229 2.24 -14.68 3.06
N MET A 230 1.60 -15.28 2.07
CA MET A 230 0.98 -16.60 2.22
C MET A 230 1.97 -17.71 2.57
N LYS A 231 3.27 -17.51 2.33
CA LYS A 231 4.31 -18.43 2.78
C LYS A 231 4.64 -18.25 4.27
N TYR A 232 4.60 -17.02 4.79
CA TYR A 232 4.68 -16.78 6.23
C TYR A 232 3.49 -17.43 6.93
N LEU A 233 2.28 -17.23 6.41
CA LEU A 233 1.06 -17.84 6.93
C LEU A 233 1.14 -19.37 6.89
N TYR A 234 1.66 -19.96 5.80
CA TYR A 234 1.90 -21.40 5.73
C TYR A 234 2.86 -21.87 6.86
N LYS A 235 3.97 -21.16 7.06
CA LYS A 235 4.93 -21.53 8.12
C LYS A 235 4.33 -21.37 9.50
N ALA A 236 3.58 -20.31 9.75
CA ALA A 236 2.84 -20.10 11.00
C ALA A 236 1.88 -21.29 11.27
N ARG A 237 1.09 -21.68 10.26
CA ARG A 237 0.20 -22.85 10.36
C ARG A 237 0.96 -24.14 10.71
N MET A 238 2.13 -24.35 10.08
CA MET A 238 2.97 -25.53 10.37
C MET A 238 3.61 -25.47 11.76
N SER A 239 3.76 -24.29 12.36
CA SER A 239 4.21 -24.08 13.74
C SER A 239 3.10 -24.22 14.78
N GLY A 240 1.84 -24.26 14.36
CA GLY A 240 0.68 -24.41 15.25
C GLY A 240 -0.16 -23.14 15.44
N THR A 241 0.22 -22.03 14.83
CA THR A 241 -0.52 -20.76 14.90
C THR A 241 -1.98 -20.97 14.50
N ARG A 242 -2.91 -20.49 15.31
CA ARG A 242 -4.32 -20.36 14.98
C ARG A 242 -4.54 -19.13 14.12
N VAL A 243 -5.50 -19.16 13.20
CA VAL A 243 -5.78 -18.06 12.28
C VAL A 243 -7.26 -17.71 12.30
N VAL A 244 -7.56 -16.48 12.68
CA VAL A 244 -8.88 -15.89 12.63
C VAL A 244 -8.93 -14.87 11.48
N VAL A 245 -9.94 -14.96 10.64
CA VAL A 245 -10.19 -14.01 9.54
C VAL A 245 -11.45 -13.21 9.84
N ILE A 246 -11.33 -11.88 9.91
CA ILE A 246 -12.44 -10.95 10.12
C ILE A 246 -12.65 -10.16 8.82
N ASN A 247 -13.60 -10.58 8.03
CA ASN A 247 -13.95 -9.98 6.73
C ASN A 247 -15.44 -10.26 6.45
N PRO A 248 -16.15 -9.38 5.72
CA PRO A 248 -17.52 -9.66 5.30
C PRO A 248 -17.65 -10.95 4.45
N PHE A 249 -16.61 -11.22 3.66
CA PHE A 249 -16.51 -12.37 2.77
C PHE A 249 -15.23 -13.15 3.07
N LEU A 250 -15.34 -14.48 3.25
CA LEU A 250 -14.16 -15.33 3.37
C LEU A 250 -13.52 -15.50 1.99
N GLU A 251 -12.44 -14.79 1.76
CA GLU A 251 -11.69 -14.87 0.50
C GLU A 251 -11.16 -16.29 0.28
N PRO A 252 -11.37 -16.91 -0.90
CA PRO A 252 -10.95 -18.29 -1.15
C PRO A 252 -9.46 -18.53 -0.89
N GLY A 253 -8.61 -17.53 -1.15
CA GLY A 253 -7.18 -17.62 -0.87
C GLY A 253 -6.82 -17.59 0.62
N LEU A 254 -7.72 -17.10 1.50
CA LEU A 254 -7.59 -17.19 2.95
C LEU A 254 -8.22 -18.46 3.52
N GLU A 255 -9.18 -19.03 2.83
CA GLU A 255 -9.70 -20.36 3.18
C GLU A 255 -8.67 -21.44 2.84
N HIS A 256 -8.21 -21.45 1.58
CA HIS A 256 -7.27 -22.42 1.04
C HIS A 256 -6.20 -21.75 0.17
N TYR A 257 -4.94 -22.16 0.31
CA TYR A 257 -3.88 -21.62 -0.53
C TYR A 257 -2.87 -22.70 -0.97
N TRP A 258 -2.30 -22.52 -2.17
CA TRP A 258 -1.23 -23.35 -2.72
C TRP A 258 0.04 -22.52 -2.82
N VAL A 259 0.94 -22.66 -1.85
CA VAL A 259 2.23 -21.92 -1.84
C VAL A 259 3.15 -22.49 -2.90
N PRO A 260 3.46 -21.75 -4.00
CA PRO A 260 4.15 -22.32 -5.16
C PRO A 260 5.59 -22.73 -4.87
N SER A 261 6.23 -22.12 -3.90
CA SER A 261 7.62 -22.40 -3.49
C SER A 261 7.74 -23.48 -2.39
N THR A 262 6.64 -24.15 -2.03
CA THR A 262 6.63 -25.22 -1.04
C THR A 262 5.95 -26.47 -1.63
N THR A 263 6.71 -27.52 -1.86
CA THR A 263 6.26 -28.72 -2.60
C THR A 263 4.96 -29.31 -2.07
N GLU A 264 4.86 -29.50 -0.75
CA GLU A 264 3.67 -30.05 -0.11
C GLU A 264 2.44 -29.18 -0.37
N SER A 265 2.53 -27.88 -0.08
CA SER A 265 1.43 -26.93 -0.29
C SER A 265 1.10 -26.74 -1.78
N ALA A 266 2.12 -26.71 -2.64
CA ALA A 266 1.91 -26.62 -4.09
C ALA A 266 1.13 -27.81 -4.66
N LEU A 267 1.32 -29.01 -4.09
CA LEU A 267 0.64 -30.23 -4.54
C LEU A 267 -0.75 -30.41 -3.89
N PHE A 268 -0.85 -30.27 -2.57
CA PHE A 268 -2.05 -30.66 -1.82
C PHE A 268 -2.86 -29.47 -1.28
N GLY A 269 -2.34 -28.25 -1.41
CA GLY A 269 -2.95 -27.05 -0.83
C GLY A 269 -2.81 -27.02 0.70
N THR A 270 -3.13 -25.88 1.29
CA THR A 270 -3.07 -25.68 2.74
C THR A 270 -4.30 -24.94 3.21
N LYS A 271 -4.97 -25.45 4.25
CA LYS A 271 -6.06 -24.76 4.96
C LYS A 271 -5.46 -23.61 5.76
N MET A 272 -5.92 -22.38 5.50
CA MET A 272 -5.32 -21.17 6.06
C MET A 272 -6.08 -20.59 7.24
N CYS A 273 -7.40 -20.73 7.29
CA CYS A 273 -8.29 -20.17 8.31
C CYS A 273 -8.80 -21.24 9.28
N ASP A 274 -8.90 -20.91 10.57
CA ASP A 274 -9.57 -21.73 11.60
C ASP A 274 -10.95 -21.18 11.96
N LEU A 275 -11.09 -19.84 12.01
CA LEU A 275 -12.34 -19.16 12.33
C LEU A 275 -12.56 -17.98 11.39
N HIS A 276 -13.72 -17.88 10.79
CA HIS A 276 -14.18 -16.72 10.03
C HIS A 276 -15.26 -15.96 10.81
N VAL A 277 -15.07 -14.65 10.96
CA VAL A 277 -16.01 -13.72 11.59
C VAL A 277 -16.52 -12.77 10.51
N PRO A 278 -17.75 -12.92 10.01
CA PRO A 278 -18.28 -12.16 8.89
C PRO A 278 -18.86 -10.80 9.31
N VAL A 279 -18.01 -9.91 9.83
CA VAL A 279 -18.40 -8.54 10.21
C VAL A 279 -18.92 -7.80 8.97
N ARG A 280 -20.11 -7.18 9.08
CA ARG A 280 -20.66 -6.38 7.96
C ARG A 280 -19.77 -5.16 7.69
N PRO A 281 -19.71 -4.65 6.45
CA PRO A 281 -18.97 -3.43 6.13
C PRO A 281 -19.44 -2.25 7.00
N GLY A 282 -18.51 -1.65 7.74
CA GLY A 282 -18.78 -0.57 8.70
C GLY A 282 -19.05 -1.01 10.13
N GLY A 283 -19.28 -2.30 10.39
CA GLY A 283 -19.53 -2.86 11.71
C GLY A 283 -18.28 -3.13 12.55
N ASP A 284 -17.09 -2.83 12.03
CA ASP A 284 -15.80 -3.13 12.68
C ASP A 284 -15.64 -2.47 14.06
N VAL A 285 -16.12 -1.23 14.21
CA VAL A 285 -16.06 -0.48 15.48
C VAL A 285 -16.94 -1.14 16.53
N ALA A 286 -18.18 -1.47 16.16
CA ALA A 286 -19.12 -2.16 17.05
C ALA A 286 -18.61 -3.55 17.46
N PHE A 287 -18.00 -4.28 16.53
CA PHE A 287 -17.39 -5.57 16.82
C PHE A 287 -16.20 -5.45 17.79
N ALA A 288 -15.34 -4.44 17.61
CA ALA A 288 -14.21 -4.20 18.51
C ALA A 288 -14.68 -3.89 19.94
N ASP A 289 -15.70 -3.03 20.10
CA ASP A 289 -16.31 -2.74 21.41
C ASP A 289 -16.99 -3.97 22.01
N ALA A 290 -17.73 -4.75 21.23
CA ALA A 290 -18.36 -5.99 21.68
C ALA A 290 -17.32 -7.01 22.16
N ALA A 291 -16.24 -7.19 21.41
CA ALA A 291 -15.17 -8.11 21.77
C ALA A 291 -14.43 -7.65 23.03
N LEU A 292 -14.12 -6.37 23.15
CA LEU A 292 -13.47 -5.82 24.33
C LEU A 292 -14.38 -5.93 25.58
N LYS A 293 -15.66 -5.55 25.46
CA LYS A 293 -16.66 -5.73 26.52
C LYS A 293 -16.73 -7.18 26.99
N ARG A 294 -16.73 -8.12 26.05
CA ARG A 294 -16.79 -9.55 26.38
C ARG A 294 -15.53 -10.08 27.04
N LEU A 295 -14.34 -9.58 26.65
CA LEU A 295 -13.08 -9.89 27.32
C LEU A 295 -13.06 -9.37 28.78
N VAL A 296 -13.56 -8.17 29.01
CA VAL A 296 -13.68 -7.59 30.36
C VAL A 296 -14.62 -8.43 31.24
N GLU A 297 -15.81 -8.79 30.75
CA GLU A 297 -16.78 -9.61 31.49
C GLU A 297 -16.25 -11.00 31.84
N ARG A 298 -15.35 -11.54 31.02
CA ARG A 298 -14.73 -12.85 31.26
C ARG A 298 -13.43 -12.79 32.06
N ASP A 299 -13.06 -11.59 32.51
CA ASP A 299 -11.77 -11.33 33.18
C ASP A 299 -10.56 -11.81 32.34
N ALA A 300 -10.66 -11.71 31.03
CA ALA A 300 -9.68 -12.17 30.07
C ALA A 300 -8.81 -11.02 29.53
N ILE A 301 -8.45 -10.08 30.38
CA ILE A 301 -7.58 -8.91 30.10
C ILE A 301 -6.31 -8.99 30.94
N ASP A 302 -5.25 -8.26 30.54
CA ASP A 302 -4.00 -8.16 31.28
C ASP A 302 -4.03 -6.94 32.21
N HIS A 303 -4.57 -7.12 33.41
CA HIS A 303 -4.69 -6.05 34.41
C HIS A 303 -3.35 -5.42 34.77
N ALA A 304 -2.28 -6.21 34.84
CA ALA A 304 -0.95 -5.72 35.21
C ALA A 304 -0.42 -4.79 34.11
N PHE A 305 -0.47 -5.24 32.85
CA PHE A 305 -0.04 -4.44 31.71
C PHE A 305 -0.87 -3.14 31.59
N ILE A 306 -2.19 -3.23 31.75
CA ILE A 306 -3.08 -2.06 31.70
C ILE A 306 -2.68 -1.04 32.75
N ALA A 307 -2.53 -1.46 34.00
CA ALA A 307 -2.21 -0.57 35.12
C ALA A 307 -0.83 0.08 35.00
N GLU A 308 0.18 -0.69 34.54
CA GLU A 308 1.56 -0.25 34.48
C GLU A 308 1.88 0.58 33.25
N HIS A 309 1.34 0.20 32.07
CA HIS A 309 1.81 0.71 30.78
C HIS A 309 0.78 1.51 29.98
N THR A 310 -0.46 1.62 30.45
CA THR A 310 -1.51 2.29 29.64
C THR A 310 -2.22 3.42 30.39
N ASP A 311 -2.96 4.23 29.64
CA ASP A 311 -3.80 5.32 30.15
C ASP A 311 -5.18 5.32 29.48
N HIS A 312 -6.14 6.06 30.07
CA HIS A 312 -7.53 6.19 29.62
C HIS A 312 -8.38 4.91 29.70
N TRP A 313 -7.94 3.87 30.41
CA TRP A 313 -8.69 2.62 30.56
C TRP A 313 -10.06 2.82 31.21
N GLU A 314 -10.15 3.63 32.27
CA GLU A 314 -11.40 3.89 32.98
C GLU A 314 -12.47 4.55 32.09
N ASN A 315 -12.03 5.39 31.13
CA ASN A 315 -12.96 6.04 30.19
C ASN A 315 -13.56 4.99 29.24
N VAL A 316 -12.76 4.00 28.82
CA VAL A 316 -13.24 2.91 27.97
C VAL A 316 -14.15 1.96 28.74
N LEU A 317 -13.84 1.65 29.99
CA LEU A 317 -14.74 0.85 30.86
C LEU A 317 -16.11 1.52 31.04
N ALA A 318 -16.13 2.82 31.32
CA ALA A 318 -17.36 3.58 31.42
C ALA A 318 -18.17 3.55 30.12
N HIS A 319 -17.50 3.77 28.99
CA HIS A 319 -18.12 3.68 27.67
C HIS A 319 -18.72 2.30 27.39
N LEU A 320 -17.97 1.22 27.66
CA LEU A 320 -18.44 -0.15 27.45
C LEU A 320 -19.62 -0.52 28.34
N ALA A 321 -19.71 0.05 29.55
CA ALA A 321 -20.83 -0.17 30.48
C ALA A 321 -22.16 0.31 29.90
N ASP A 322 -22.15 1.40 29.16
CA ASP A 322 -23.35 2.03 28.57
C ASP A 322 -23.82 1.30 27.27
N LEU A 323 -23.00 0.41 26.68
CA LEU A 323 -23.32 -0.29 25.44
C LEU A 323 -24.04 -1.62 25.70
N THR A 324 -25.02 -1.93 24.87
CA THR A 324 -25.72 -3.24 24.89
C THR A 324 -25.18 -4.17 23.81
N TYR A 325 -25.20 -5.48 24.08
CA TYR A 325 -24.84 -6.46 23.03
C TYR A 325 -25.83 -6.48 21.88
N GLU A 326 -27.10 -6.17 22.11
CA GLU A 326 -28.11 -6.11 21.05
C GLU A 326 -27.71 -5.07 19.99
N GLU A 327 -27.40 -3.85 20.41
CA GLU A 327 -26.96 -2.78 19.49
C GLU A 327 -25.63 -3.10 18.82
N LEU A 328 -24.62 -3.58 19.59
CA LEU A 328 -23.29 -3.85 19.08
C LEU A 328 -23.31 -4.99 18.04
N LEU A 329 -24.08 -6.07 18.30
CA LEU A 329 -24.16 -7.20 17.42
C LEU A 329 -25.02 -6.91 16.18
N ASP A 330 -26.07 -6.11 16.33
CA ASP A 330 -26.84 -5.64 15.17
C ASP A 330 -25.98 -4.78 14.25
N ASP A 331 -25.25 -3.80 14.77
CA ASP A 331 -24.32 -2.97 14.01
C ASP A 331 -23.21 -3.81 13.34
N ALA A 332 -22.66 -4.80 14.05
CA ALA A 332 -21.62 -5.68 13.52
C ALA A 332 -22.16 -6.73 12.51
N GLY A 333 -23.45 -6.99 12.52
CA GLY A 333 -24.08 -8.04 11.72
C GLY A 333 -23.72 -9.45 12.20
N LEU A 334 -23.57 -9.64 13.52
CA LEU A 334 -23.07 -10.88 14.12
C LEU A 334 -24.05 -11.43 15.16
N THR A 335 -23.90 -12.71 15.44
CA THR A 335 -24.57 -13.39 16.57
C THR A 335 -23.63 -13.43 17.79
N MET A 336 -24.22 -13.58 18.99
CA MET A 336 -23.46 -13.79 20.22
C MET A 336 -22.52 -15.00 20.14
N ALA A 337 -22.94 -16.08 19.48
CA ALA A 337 -22.11 -17.26 19.29
C ALA A 337 -20.84 -16.98 18.44
N GLN A 338 -20.95 -16.13 17.43
CA GLN A 338 -19.80 -15.72 16.62
C GLN A 338 -18.84 -14.81 17.40
N LEU A 339 -19.39 -13.90 18.20
CA LEU A 339 -18.60 -13.08 19.13
C LEU A 339 -17.84 -13.96 20.15
N ASP A 340 -18.54 -14.87 20.80
CA ASP A 340 -17.96 -15.80 21.78
C ASP A 340 -16.86 -16.65 21.17
N ALA A 341 -17.06 -17.16 19.95
CA ALA A 341 -16.04 -17.93 19.25
C ALA A 341 -14.75 -17.14 19.01
N PHE A 342 -14.86 -15.85 18.64
CA PHE A 342 -13.68 -14.98 18.51
C PHE A 342 -13.01 -14.73 19.85
N VAL A 343 -13.81 -14.40 20.88
CA VAL A 343 -13.29 -14.11 22.21
C VAL A 343 -12.60 -15.33 22.82
N ASP A 344 -13.12 -16.55 22.59
CA ASP A 344 -12.48 -17.80 23.02
C ASP A 344 -11.09 -17.97 22.38
N GLU A 345 -10.96 -17.77 21.07
CA GLU A 345 -9.66 -17.85 20.38
C GLU A 345 -8.69 -16.79 20.91
N TYR A 346 -9.16 -15.55 21.09
CA TYR A 346 -8.32 -14.43 21.49
C TYR A 346 -7.91 -14.50 22.98
N ALA A 347 -8.80 -14.90 23.87
CA ALA A 347 -8.54 -15.06 25.30
C ALA A 347 -7.58 -16.23 25.59
N ASN A 348 -7.67 -17.32 24.84
CA ASN A 348 -6.84 -18.50 25.04
C ASN A 348 -5.42 -18.37 24.45
N ALA A 349 -5.18 -17.40 23.57
CA ALA A 349 -3.87 -17.16 23.01
C ALA A 349 -2.95 -16.45 24.00
N SER A 350 -1.73 -16.96 24.19
CA SER A 350 -0.71 -16.29 25.02
C SER A 350 -0.02 -15.15 24.26
N SER A 351 -0.03 -15.20 22.93
CA SER A 351 0.43 -14.11 22.07
C SER A 351 -0.48 -13.96 20.86
N ALA A 352 -0.71 -12.74 20.41
CA ALA A 352 -1.50 -12.46 19.20
C ALA A 352 -0.91 -11.33 18.38
N ILE A 353 -0.95 -11.48 17.05
CA ILE A 353 -0.70 -10.41 16.11
C ILE A 353 -2.04 -10.01 15.49
N LEU A 354 -2.40 -8.72 15.62
CA LEU A 354 -3.53 -8.15 14.93
C LEU A 354 -3.05 -7.49 13.64
N LEU A 355 -3.35 -8.15 12.52
CA LEU A 355 -2.96 -7.71 11.19
C LEU A 355 -4.18 -7.13 10.47
N TRP A 356 -4.06 -5.92 9.92
CA TRP A 356 -5.14 -5.32 9.14
C TRP A 356 -4.63 -4.64 7.87
N SER A 357 -5.55 -4.40 6.93
CA SER A 357 -5.25 -3.70 5.68
C SER A 357 -6.38 -2.74 5.28
N MET A 358 -6.53 -2.50 3.97
CA MET A 358 -7.39 -1.46 3.43
C MET A 358 -8.89 -1.67 3.67
N GLY A 359 -9.35 -2.88 4.02
CA GLY A 359 -10.73 -3.09 4.47
C GLY A 359 -11.07 -2.27 5.71
N ILE A 360 -10.06 -1.98 6.56
CA ILE A 360 -10.22 -1.10 7.73
C ILE A 360 -9.90 0.35 7.37
N THR A 361 -8.84 0.59 6.56
CA THR A 361 -8.31 1.95 6.39
C THR A 361 -8.99 2.76 5.28
N GLN A 362 -9.63 2.13 4.31
CA GLN A 362 -10.38 2.82 3.24
C GLN A 362 -11.88 2.89 3.56
N HIS A 363 -12.19 3.47 4.72
CA HIS A 363 -13.53 3.62 5.24
C HIS A 363 -13.68 4.98 5.94
N LYS A 364 -14.88 5.55 5.96
CA LYS A 364 -15.17 6.85 6.61
C LYS A 364 -14.78 6.85 8.10
N HIS A 365 -14.97 5.74 8.79
CA HIS A 365 -14.69 5.58 10.22
C HIS A 365 -13.38 4.80 10.50
N ALA A 366 -12.47 4.78 9.53
CA ALA A 366 -11.23 4.02 9.59
C ALA A 366 -10.37 4.28 10.84
N GLY A 367 -10.28 5.54 11.26
CA GLY A 367 -9.53 5.90 12.47
C GLY A 367 -10.08 5.24 13.73
N ALA A 368 -11.41 5.17 13.89
CA ALA A 368 -12.06 4.49 15.01
C ALA A 368 -11.84 2.97 14.92
N GLY A 369 -11.95 2.37 13.71
CA GLY A 369 -11.67 0.94 13.50
C GLY A 369 -10.26 0.55 13.91
N VAL A 370 -9.24 1.33 13.51
CA VAL A 370 -7.85 1.07 13.92
C VAL A 370 -7.68 1.22 15.43
N ARG A 371 -8.26 2.26 16.06
CA ARG A 371 -8.22 2.43 17.53
C ARG A 371 -8.89 1.26 18.26
N GLY A 372 -9.97 0.69 17.71
CA GLY A 372 -10.59 -0.52 18.26
C GLY A 372 -9.65 -1.73 18.25
N ILE A 373 -8.92 -1.92 17.15
CA ILE A 373 -7.88 -2.97 17.07
C ILE A 373 -6.77 -2.72 18.11
N VAL A 374 -6.34 -1.47 18.29
CA VAL A 374 -5.33 -1.11 19.29
C VAL A 374 -5.86 -1.35 20.71
N ASN A 375 -7.11 -1.00 21.01
CA ASN A 375 -7.72 -1.28 22.31
C ASN A 375 -7.68 -2.79 22.66
N LEU A 376 -8.01 -3.66 21.70
CA LEU A 376 -7.91 -5.11 21.88
C LEU A 376 -6.47 -5.56 22.15
N ALA A 377 -5.50 -5.00 21.45
CA ALA A 377 -4.08 -5.34 21.64
C ALA A 377 -3.59 -4.90 23.03
N LEU A 378 -3.88 -3.65 23.43
CA LEU A 378 -3.48 -3.11 24.73
C LEU A 378 -4.14 -3.87 25.90
N ALA A 379 -5.42 -4.25 25.76
CA ALA A 379 -6.15 -4.99 26.78
C ALA A 379 -5.54 -6.37 27.10
N ARG A 380 -4.76 -6.93 26.19
CA ARG A 380 -4.09 -8.24 26.35
C ARG A 380 -2.57 -8.14 26.37
N GLY A 381 -1.98 -6.94 26.42
CA GLY A 381 -0.54 -6.75 26.36
C GLY A 381 0.11 -7.31 25.07
N ASN A 382 -0.64 -7.31 23.96
CA ASN A 382 -0.16 -7.84 22.67
C ASN A 382 0.63 -6.79 21.87
N VAL A 383 1.58 -6.12 22.51
CA VAL A 383 2.49 -5.11 21.93
C VAL A 383 3.86 -5.22 22.59
N GLY A 384 4.93 -5.03 21.84
CA GLY A 384 6.30 -4.89 22.37
C GLY A 384 6.93 -6.17 22.91
N ARG A 385 6.54 -7.33 22.43
CA ARG A 385 7.09 -8.64 22.84
C ARG A 385 7.02 -9.67 21.71
N ASP A 386 7.79 -10.72 21.84
CA ASP A 386 7.86 -11.84 20.88
C ASP A 386 6.47 -12.41 20.58
N GLY A 387 6.20 -12.62 19.29
CA GLY A 387 4.96 -13.23 18.79
C GLY A 387 3.71 -12.36 18.96
N ALA A 388 3.83 -11.10 19.39
CA ALA A 388 2.70 -10.20 19.61
C ALA A 388 2.91 -8.86 18.89
N GLY A 389 1.84 -8.23 18.42
CA GLY A 389 1.98 -6.92 17.80
C GLY A 389 0.80 -6.44 16.99
N LEU A 390 0.92 -5.18 16.60
CA LEU A 390 0.05 -4.45 15.70
C LEU A 390 0.71 -4.42 14.31
N MET A 391 0.06 -4.99 13.30
CA MET A 391 0.63 -5.12 11.95
C MET A 391 -0.30 -4.55 10.87
N PRO A 392 -0.26 -3.23 10.63
CA PRO A 392 -0.84 -2.69 9.39
C PRO A 392 -0.04 -3.23 8.19
N ILE A 393 -0.55 -4.30 7.55
CA ILE A 393 0.12 -4.88 6.39
C ILE A 393 -0.07 -3.98 5.18
N ARG A 394 0.95 -3.18 4.88
CA ARG A 394 0.91 -2.22 3.79
C ARG A 394 0.90 -2.91 2.43
N GLY A 395 0.22 -2.29 1.47
CA GLY A 395 0.04 -2.88 0.13
C GLY A 395 1.30 -2.75 -0.73
N HIS A 396 1.74 -1.52 -0.94
CA HIS A 396 2.78 -1.21 -1.91
C HIS A 396 4.16 -1.16 -1.27
N SER A 397 5.20 -1.55 -2.05
CA SER A 397 6.59 -1.24 -1.72
C SER A 397 6.76 0.28 -1.58
N GLY A 398 7.55 0.76 -0.64
CA GLY A 398 7.80 2.18 -0.45
C GLY A 398 6.68 2.99 0.25
N VAL A 399 5.52 2.42 0.55
CA VAL A 399 4.45 3.15 1.28
C VAL A 399 4.94 3.70 2.62
N GLN A 400 5.70 2.91 3.37
CA GLN A 400 6.25 3.34 4.66
C GLN A 400 7.29 4.44 4.45
N GLY A 401 8.28 4.20 3.56
CA GLY A 401 9.35 5.15 3.29
C GLY A 401 8.88 6.48 2.71
N GLY A 402 7.83 6.48 1.86
CA GLY A 402 7.31 7.72 1.27
C GLY A 402 6.89 8.76 2.32
N ALA A 403 6.22 8.32 3.39
CA ALA A 403 5.87 9.21 4.50
C ALA A 403 7.09 9.60 5.35
N GLU A 404 8.00 8.65 5.60
CA GLU A 404 9.17 8.86 6.44
C GLU A 404 10.26 9.72 5.76
N MET A 405 10.31 9.73 4.42
CA MET A 405 11.24 10.56 3.64
C MET A 405 10.73 11.99 3.38
N GLY A 406 9.54 12.35 3.85
CA GLY A 406 8.98 13.69 3.70
C GLY A 406 8.30 13.98 2.36
N ALA A 407 8.05 12.98 1.51
CA ALA A 407 7.15 13.10 0.38
C ALA A 407 5.68 12.94 0.85
N TYR A 408 5.29 13.80 1.79
CA TYR A 408 4.02 13.73 2.48
C TYR A 408 3.55 15.13 2.90
N ALA A 409 2.30 15.47 2.59
CA ALA A 409 1.77 16.83 2.76
C ALA A 409 1.75 17.29 4.24
N THR A 410 1.64 16.36 5.17
CA THR A 410 1.55 16.62 6.61
C THR A 410 2.77 16.15 7.39
N ALA A 411 3.89 15.85 6.70
CA ALA A 411 5.12 15.45 7.36
C ALA A 411 6.36 15.90 6.59
N LEU A 412 7.38 16.31 7.34
CA LEU A 412 8.78 16.50 6.91
C LEU A 412 9.54 15.19 7.09
N PRO A 413 10.79 15.06 6.58
CA PRO A 413 11.62 13.88 6.80
C PRO A 413 11.66 13.44 8.27
N GLY A 414 11.64 12.13 8.50
CA GLY A 414 11.52 11.55 9.84
C GLY A 414 10.10 11.53 10.39
N GLY A 415 9.08 11.86 9.57
CA GLY A 415 7.68 11.92 10.01
C GLY A 415 7.38 13.10 10.94
N LEU A 416 8.23 14.13 10.91
CA LEU A 416 8.09 15.34 11.71
C LEU A 416 6.92 16.20 11.22
N GLU A 417 6.16 16.78 12.14
CA GLU A 417 5.09 17.71 11.80
C GLU A 417 5.65 18.99 11.15
N PRO A 418 5.06 19.51 10.06
CA PRO A 418 5.52 20.74 9.41
C PRO A 418 5.08 21.98 10.22
N ASN A 419 5.87 22.30 11.22
CA ASN A 419 5.76 23.50 12.07
C ASN A 419 7.09 24.29 12.03
N GLU A 420 7.11 25.49 12.58
CA GLU A 420 8.28 26.38 12.54
C GLU A 420 9.56 25.75 13.10
N ALA A 421 9.47 25.03 14.22
CA ALA A 421 10.63 24.42 14.88
C ALA A 421 11.23 23.28 14.03
N ASN A 422 10.39 22.38 13.52
CA ASN A 422 10.83 21.27 12.68
C ASN A 422 11.29 21.74 11.31
N ALA A 423 10.60 22.72 10.70
CA ALA A 423 11.01 23.33 9.44
C ALA A 423 12.38 24.02 9.56
N ALA A 424 12.61 24.75 10.65
CA ALA A 424 13.92 25.36 10.92
C ALA A 424 15.04 24.31 11.09
N THR A 425 14.74 23.20 11.80
CA THR A 425 15.70 22.09 12.00
C THR A 425 16.10 21.46 10.67
N ILE A 426 15.12 21.15 9.81
CA ILE A 426 15.38 20.58 8.49
C ILE A 426 16.04 21.61 7.57
N GLY A 427 15.59 22.85 7.60
CA GLY A 427 16.16 23.96 6.82
C GLY A 427 17.64 24.19 7.12
N GLN A 428 18.04 24.12 8.39
CA GLN A 428 19.44 24.20 8.79
C GLN A 428 20.30 23.08 8.18
N GLN A 429 19.77 21.87 8.06
CA GLN A 429 20.47 20.75 7.46
C GLN A 429 20.53 20.83 5.94
N TRP A 430 19.49 21.38 5.30
CA TRP A 430 19.40 21.51 3.85
C TRP A 430 20.02 22.80 3.28
N GLY A 431 20.21 23.83 4.14
CA GLY A 431 20.78 25.12 3.75
C GLY A 431 19.78 26.08 3.09
N PHE A 432 18.46 25.88 3.26
CA PHE A 432 17.41 26.75 2.75
C PHE A 432 16.14 26.72 3.61
N ASP A 433 15.28 27.72 3.45
CA ASP A 433 14.03 27.83 4.19
C ASP A 433 13.02 26.75 3.75
N VAL A 434 12.42 26.07 4.70
CA VAL A 434 11.43 25.00 4.50
C VAL A 434 10.06 25.50 4.91
N PRO A 435 8.99 25.30 4.08
CA PRO A 435 7.63 25.67 4.47
C PRO A 435 7.20 25.01 5.78
N ALA A 436 6.78 25.84 6.76
CA ALA A 436 6.38 25.40 8.10
C ALA A 436 4.86 25.10 8.19
N ARG A 437 4.26 24.67 7.11
CA ARG A 437 2.83 24.38 7.02
C ARG A 437 2.55 23.07 6.29
N ALA A 438 1.42 22.45 6.62
CA ALA A 438 0.88 21.34 5.86
C ALA A 438 0.44 21.80 4.45
N GLY A 439 0.59 20.92 3.48
CA GLY A 439 0.10 21.12 2.12
C GLY A 439 -1.20 20.35 1.84
N LEU A 440 -1.70 20.49 0.59
CA LEU A 440 -2.81 19.69 0.09
C LEU A 440 -2.43 18.20 0.05
N THR A 441 -3.31 17.37 0.57
CA THR A 441 -3.17 15.91 0.48
C THR A 441 -3.52 15.40 -0.92
N ALA A 442 -3.11 14.17 -1.24
CA ALA A 442 -3.42 13.53 -2.52
C ALA A 442 -4.94 13.45 -2.81
N ALA A 443 -5.78 13.38 -1.77
CA ALA A 443 -7.24 13.39 -1.92
C ALA A 443 -7.80 14.79 -2.19
N GLU A 444 -7.18 15.83 -1.66
CA GLU A 444 -7.60 17.25 -1.82
C GLU A 444 -7.10 17.86 -3.13
N MET A 445 -6.02 17.35 -3.73
CA MET A 445 -5.48 17.88 -4.98
C MET A 445 -6.49 17.89 -6.15
N PRO A 446 -7.30 16.84 -6.40
CA PRO A 446 -8.34 16.89 -7.43
C PRO A 446 -9.43 17.93 -7.17
N GLU A 447 -9.83 18.12 -5.92
CA GLU A 447 -10.83 19.14 -5.54
C GLU A 447 -10.26 20.54 -5.75
N ALA A 448 -9.02 20.79 -5.34
CA ALA A 448 -8.33 22.04 -5.57
C ALA A 448 -8.14 22.32 -7.07
N ALA A 449 -7.83 21.31 -7.88
CA ALA A 449 -7.74 21.42 -9.33
C ALA A 449 -9.08 21.80 -9.95
N LEU A 450 -10.17 21.14 -9.54
CA LEU A 450 -11.53 21.41 -10.02
C LEU A 450 -11.99 22.83 -9.66
N ALA A 451 -11.59 23.32 -8.49
CA ALA A 451 -11.84 24.69 -8.04
C ALA A 451 -10.94 25.76 -8.72
N GLY A 452 -10.02 25.33 -9.60
CA GLY A 452 -9.08 26.24 -10.27
C GLY A 452 -7.96 26.76 -9.36
N ASN A 453 -7.66 26.06 -8.27
CA ASN A 453 -6.63 26.41 -7.29
C ASN A 453 -5.28 25.72 -7.56
N LEU A 454 -5.17 24.88 -8.59
CA LEU A 454 -3.90 24.28 -9.04
C LEU A 454 -3.61 24.67 -10.49
N ASP A 455 -2.41 25.23 -10.73
CA ASP A 455 -1.89 25.55 -12.06
C ASP A 455 -0.93 24.49 -12.59
N ILE A 456 -0.28 23.78 -11.70
CA ILE A 456 0.64 22.70 -12.02
C ILE A 456 0.31 21.47 -11.17
N LEU A 457 0.20 20.32 -11.83
CA LEU A 457 0.14 19.02 -11.18
C LEU A 457 1.29 18.14 -11.72
N TRP A 458 2.26 17.87 -10.86
CA TRP A 458 3.42 17.05 -11.17
C TRP A 458 3.26 15.65 -10.54
N MET A 459 3.15 14.63 -11.37
CA MET A 459 2.89 13.26 -10.96
C MET A 459 4.09 12.36 -11.29
N SER A 460 4.64 11.70 -10.28
CA SER A 460 5.65 10.66 -10.43
C SER A 460 5.00 9.29 -10.25
N GLY A 461 4.66 8.65 -11.36
CA GLY A 461 3.85 7.44 -11.40
C GLY A 461 2.41 7.63 -10.91
N GLY A 462 1.73 6.51 -10.73
CA GLY A 462 0.34 6.49 -10.26
C GLY A 462 -0.68 6.83 -11.34
N ASN A 463 -1.96 6.75 -10.97
CA ASN A 463 -3.06 7.08 -11.86
C ASN A 463 -4.30 7.46 -11.04
N PHE A 464 -4.56 8.74 -10.88
CA PHE A 464 -5.70 9.26 -10.13
C PHE A 464 -7.03 8.79 -10.73
N LEU A 465 -7.11 8.71 -12.05
CA LEU A 465 -8.32 8.29 -12.76
C LEU A 465 -8.75 6.86 -12.42
N ASP A 466 -7.78 5.97 -12.19
CA ASP A 466 -8.05 4.56 -11.85
C ASP A 466 -8.03 4.29 -10.33
N ALA A 467 -7.52 5.23 -9.52
CA ALA A 467 -7.26 5.00 -8.09
C ALA A 467 -8.22 5.75 -7.15
N LEU A 468 -8.71 6.90 -7.54
CA LEU A 468 -9.62 7.72 -6.73
C LEU A 468 -11.10 7.43 -7.07
N PRO A 469 -12.02 7.68 -6.13
CA PRO A 469 -13.44 7.57 -6.41
C PRO A 469 -13.89 8.64 -7.40
N ASP A 470 -15.04 8.43 -8.03
CA ASP A 470 -15.64 9.33 -9.03
C ASP A 470 -14.69 9.68 -10.20
N PRO A 471 -14.44 8.71 -11.12
CA PRO A 471 -13.55 8.96 -12.26
C PRO A 471 -13.94 10.17 -13.13
N ARG A 472 -15.24 10.52 -13.18
CA ARG A 472 -15.72 11.67 -13.96
C ARG A 472 -15.31 13.00 -13.34
N ALA A 473 -15.39 13.11 -12.01
CA ALA A 473 -14.90 14.28 -11.29
C ALA A 473 -13.38 14.39 -11.40
N VAL A 474 -12.66 13.27 -11.28
CA VAL A 474 -11.20 13.22 -11.46
C VAL A 474 -10.80 13.62 -12.88
N GLU A 475 -11.46 13.13 -13.91
CA GLU A 475 -11.19 13.53 -15.30
C GLU A 475 -11.34 15.04 -15.49
N LYS A 476 -12.44 15.61 -15.01
CA LYS A 476 -12.68 17.06 -15.05
C LYS A 476 -11.60 17.83 -14.28
N SER A 477 -11.21 17.37 -13.10
CA SER A 477 -10.16 18.02 -12.32
C SER A 477 -8.84 18.08 -13.09
N LEU A 478 -8.46 16.97 -13.74
CA LEU A 478 -7.25 16.91 -14.56
C LEU A 478 -7.33 17.82 -15.79
N GLU A 479 -8.49 17.99 -16.40
CA GLU A 479 -8.71 18.91 -17.53
C GLU A 479 -8.52 20.39 -17.15
N HIS A 480 -8.76 20.75 -15.88
CA HIS A 480 -8.67 22.11 -15.37
C HIS A 480 -7.23 22.54 -15.04
N VAL A 481 -6.30 21.60 -14.88
CA VAL A 481 -4.90 21.94 -14.57
C VAL A 481 -4.16 22.42 -15.82
N PRO A 482 -3.66 23.67 -15.85
CA PRO A 482 -2.98 24.23 -17.02
C PRO A 482 -1.73 23.48 -17.46
N LEU A 483 -0.88 23.03 -16.51
CA LEU A 483 0.28 22.21 -16.80
C LEU A 483 0.24 20.90 -16.01
N ARG A 484 0.26 19.78 -16.71
CA ARG A 484 0.46 18.46 -16.10
C ARG A 484 1.77 17.85 -16.54
N ILE A 485 2.55 17.42 -15.54
CA ILE A 485 3.83 16.76 -15.72
C ILE A 485 3.67 15.31 -15.23
N HIS A 486 3.91 14.36 -16.11
CA HIS A 486 3.86 12.94 -15.78
C HIS A 486 5.23 12.32 -16.00
N GLN A 487 5.91 11.92 -14.93
CA GLN A 487 7.11 11.08 -15.04
C GLN A 487 6.74 9.66 -14.65
N ASP A 488 6.94 8.73 -15.58
CA ASP A 488 6.52 7.34 -15.43
C ASP A 488 7.35 6.41 -16.31
N ILE A 489 7.21 5.12 -16.05
CA ILE A 489 7.84 4.05 -16.83
C ILE A 489 6.94 3.53 -17.96
N VAL A 490 5.62 3.71 -17.85
CA VAL A 490 4.61 3.23 -18.81
C VAL A 490 3.56 4.30 -19.07
N LEU A 491 2.81 4.17 -20.15
CA LEU A 491 1.69 5.05 -20.46
C LEU A 491 0.47 4.70 -19.60
N SER A 492 -0.17 5.70 -18.99
CA SER A 492 -1.40 5.56 -18.20
C SER A 492 -2.56 6.39 -18.76
N SER A 493 -3.79 6.01 -18.39
CA SER A 493 -5.03 6.67 -18.89
C SER A 493 -5.10 8.16 -18.52
N GLN A 494 -4.63 8.58 -17.36
CA GLN A 494 -4.64 9.98 -16.94
C GLN A 494 -3.76 10.90 -17.80
N MET A 495 -2.69 10.38 -18.42
CA MET A 495 -1.83 11.14 -19.33
C MET A 495 -2.60 11.55 -20.61
N LEU A 496 -3.64 10.78 -20.96
CA LEU A 496 -4.43 10.95 -22.17
C LEU A 496 -5.56 11.98 -22.03
N ILE A 497 -5.86 12.41 -20.81
CA ILE A 497 -6.89 13.43 -20.55
C ILE A 497 -6.47 14.74 -21.21
N PRO A 498 -7.40 15.51 -21.83
CA PRO A 498 -7.11 16.83 -22.39
C PRO A 498 -6.53 17.78 -21.32
N GLY A 499 -5.68 18.70 -21.72
CA GLY A 499 -5.08 19.72 -20.87
C GLY A 499 -4.44 20.80 -21.73
N ASP A 500 -4.17 21.99 -21.19
CA ASP A 500 -3.52 23.05 -21.96
C ASP A 500 -2.11 22.66 -22.36
N ASP A 501 -1.37 22.03 -21.43
CA ASP A 501 -0.03 21.52 -21.66
C ASP A 501 0.18 20.22 -20.85
N VAL A 502 0.52 19.13 -21.52
CA VAL A 502 0.78 17.83 -20.92
C VAL A 502 2.15 17.34 -21.34
N ILE A 503 3.06 17.23 -20.38
CA ILE A 503 4.43 16.76 -20.59
C ILE A 503 4.59 15.38 -19.96
N VAL A 504 5.08 14.41 -20.73
CA VAL A 504 5.37 13.05 -20.28
C VAL A 504 6.88 12.82 -20.33
N LEU A 505 7.46 12.47 -19.19
CA LEU A 505 8.89 12.26 -19.00
C LEU A 505 9.16 10.77 -18.75
N PRO A 506 10.01 10.13 -19.55
CA PRO A 506 10.38 8.73 -19.35
C PRO A 506 11.35 8.59 -18.18
N VAL A 507 11.08 7.63 -17.28
CA VAL A 507 11.96 7.36 -16.15
C VAL A 507 12.43 5.92 -16.07
N ASN A 508 13.53 5.73 -15.36
CA ASN A 508 14.10 4.43 -15.04
C ASN A 508 13.24 3.70 -14.02
N THR A 509 13.23 2.37 -14.09
CA THR A 509 12.71 1.58 -12.97
C THR A 509 13.65 1.69 -11.78
N ARG A 510 13.19 1.33 -10.58
CA ARG A 510 14.03 1.31 -9.38
C ARG A 510 15.31 0.46 -9.53
N TYR A 511 15.28 -0.56 -10.40
CA TYR A 511 16.44 -1.43 -10.64
C TYR A 511 17.51 -0.76 -11.51
N GLU A 512 17.13 0.23 -12.29
CA GLU A 512 17.99 0.90 -13.28
C GLU A 512 18.60 2.20 -12.74
N GLN A 513 18.29 2.57 -11.49
CA GLN A 513 18.80 3.81 -10.86
C GLN A 513 20.25 3.68 -10.43
N GLU A 514 21.03 4.73 -10.68
CA GLU A 514 22.47 4.78 -10.38
C GLU A 514 22.72 4.66 -8.88
N GLY A 515 23.61 3.75 -8.49
CA GLY A 515 23.92 3.45 -7.10
C GLY A 515 22.90 2.60 -6.37
N GLY A 516 21.95 1.97 -7.12
CA GLY A 516 20.88 1.14 -6.57
C GLY A 516 19.81 1.94 -5.84
N GLY A 517 19.06 1.33 -4.96
CA GLY A 517 18.02 2.01 -4.20
C GLY A 517 17.46 1.18 -3.04
N THR A 518 16.83 1.84 -2.10
CA THR A 518 16.25 1.20 -0.92
C THR A 518 14.73 1.30 -0.91
N GLU A 519 14.08 0.40 -0.20
CA GLU A 519 12.65 0.50 0.17
C GLU A 519 12.46 0.18 1.64
N THR A 520 11.41 0.75 2.24
CA THR A 520 11.03 0.44 3.61
C THR A 520 9.84 -0.52 3.60
N THR A 521 10.04 -1.70 4.16
CA THR A 521 9.01 -2.74 4.26
C THR A 521 7.96 -2.42 5.32
N THR A 522 6.86 -3.19 5.32
CA THR A 522 5.78 -3.04 6.31
C THR A 522 6.26 -3.22 7.76
N GLU A 523 7.33 -3.99 7.98
CA GLU A 523 7.95 -4.22 9.29
C GLU A 523 9.16 -3.29 9.58
N ARG A 524 9.26 -2.16 8.87
CA ARG A 524 10.30 -1.13 9.11
C ARG A 524 11.72 -1.54 8.69
N ARG A 525 11.87 -2.56 7.86
CA ARG A 525 13.16 -2.90 7.27
C ARG A 525 13.41 -2.03 6.06
N VAL A 526 14.54 -1.35 6.06
CA VAL A 526 15.08 -0.64 4.90
C VAL A 526 16.00 -1.61 4.19
N VAL A 527 15.59 -2.05 3.00
CA VAL A 527 16.26 -3.14 2.26
C VAL A 527 16.87 -2.58 0.97
N TYR A 528 18.13 -2.92 0.72
CA TYR A 528 18.88 -2.45 -0.44
C TYR A 528 18.76 -3.38 -1.65
N SER A 529 18.51 -2.75 -2.81
CA SER A 529 18.52 -3.35 -4.14
C SER A 529 19.65 -2.75 -4.97
N PRO A 530 20.62 -3.51 -5.45
CA PRO A 530 21.70 -2.98 -6.28
C PRO A 530 21.19 -2.49 -7.62
N GLU A 531 21.97 -1.62 -8.25
CA GLU A 531 21.76 -1.21 -9.64
C GLU A 531 21.88 -2.41 -10.59
N ILE A 532 20.90 -2.55 -11.47
CA ILE A 532 20.85 -3.55 -12.55
C ILE A 532 20.72 -2.78 -13.86
N PRO A 533 21.81 -2.39 -14.50
CA PRO A 533 21.79 -1.46 -15.61
C PRO A 533 20.98 -1.96 -16.80
N ARG A 534 20.12 -1.10 -17.32
CA ARG A 534 19.42 -1.23 -18.59
C ARG A 534 19.10 0.16 -19.14
N VAL A 535 19.30 0.34 -20.42
CA VAL A 535 18.98 1.60 -21.09
C VAL A 535 17.69 1.44 -21.89
N VAL A 536 16.70 2.29 -21.63
CA VAL A 536 15.42 2.35 -22.34
C VAL A 536 15.26 3.76 -22.92
N GLY A 537 15.61 3.93 -24.19
CA GLY A 537 15.58 5.24 -24.85
C GLY A 537 16.43 6.28 -24.12
N GLU A 538 15.81 7.39 -23.73
CA GLU A 538 16.40 8.51 -23.01
C GLU A 538 15.92 8.59 -21.55
N ALA A 539 15.35 7.51 -20.98
CA ALA A 539 14.85 7.48 -19.63
C ALA A 539 15.94 7.83 -18.61
N ARG A 540 15.59 8.58 -17.55
CA ARG A 540 16.48 9.05 -16.50
C ARG A 540 15.97 8.61 -15.14
N SER A 541 16.84 8.55 -14.14
CA SER A 541 16.42 8.31 -12.75
C SER A 541 15.54 9.45 -12.22
N GLU A 542 14.46 9.13 -11.53
CA GLU A 542 13.47 10.11 -11.06
C GLU A 542 14.11 11.15 -10.12
N TRP A 543 14.96 10.71 -9.19
CA TRP A 543 15.64 11.61 -8.26
C TRP A 543 16.49 12.69 -8.97
N ARG A 544 17.11 12.34 -10.12
CA ARG A 544 17.88 13.33 -10.93
C ARG A 544 16.97 14.40 -11.51
N LEU A 545 15.77 14.04 -11.95
CA LEU A 545 14.83 15.00 -12.50
C LEU A 545 14.35 15.99 -11.45
N PHE A 546 14.05 15.50 -10.23
CA PHE A 546 13.72 16.38 -9.12
C PHE A 546 14.88 17.33 -8.77
N ALA A 547 16.09 16.80 -8.67
CA ALA A 547 17.28 17.58 -8.38
C ALA A 547 17.58 18.64 -9.47
N GLU A 548 17.56 18.24 -10.75
CA GLU A 548 17.85 19.12 -11.88
C GLU A 548 16.81 20.23 -12.01
N ILE A 549 15.51 19.91 -11.85
CA ILE A 549 14.45 20.93 -11.93
C ILE A 549 14.55 21.90 -10.74
N ALA A 550 14.79 21.42 -9.52
CA ALA A 550 14.95 22.27 -8.35
C ALA A 550 16.14 23.23 -8.49
N ALA A 551 17.31 22.72 -8.94
CA ALA A 551 18.48 23.53 -9.21
C ALA A 551 18.27 24.56 -10.33
N ARG A 552 17.52 24.22 -11.38
CA ARG A 552 17.15 25.16 -12.43
C ARG A 552 16.17 26.21 -11.93
N VAL A 553 15.19 25.87 -11.08
CA VAL A 553 14.24 26.86 -10.51
C VAL A 553 14.96 27.85 -9.60
N ASN A 554 15.82 27.35 -8.71
CA ASN A 554 16.58 28.12 -7.75
C ASN A 554 18.10 27.89 -7.96
N PRO A 555 18.76 28.62 -8.88
CA PRO A 555 20.18 28.40 -9.19
C PRO A 555 21.13 28.60 -7.99
N ASP A 556 20.77 29.43 -7.03
CA ASP A 556 21.53 29.66 -5.80
C ASP A 556 21.55 28.42 -4.87
N LEU A 557 20.64 27.46 -5.07
CA LEU A 557 20.56 26.23 -4.31
C LEU A 557 21.15 25.01 -5.06
N THR A 558 21.86 25.24 -6.18
CA THR A 558 22.42 24.16 -7.00
C THR A 558 23.24 23.16 -6.17
N ASP A 559 24.08 23.69 -5.25
CA ASP A 559 24.97 22.87 -4.39
C ASP A 559 24.19 21.92 -3.47
N ALA A 560 22.94 22.23 -3.13
CA ALA A 560 22.07 21.35 -2.33
C ALA A 560 21.54 20.12 -3.08
N PHE A 561 21.77 20.04 -4.40
CA PHE A 561 21.23 18.99 -5.30
C PHE A 561 22.33 18.32 -6.15
N THR A 562 23.57 18.30 -5.71
CA THR A 562 24.74 17.82 -6.48
C THR A 562 25.05 16.34 -6.31
N TRP A 563 24.06 15.51 -5.93
CA TRP A 563 24.27 14.07 -5.78
C TRP A 563 24.68 13.43 -7.11
N SER A 564 25.70 12.57 -7.08
CA SER A 564 26.15 11.80 -8.24
C SER A 564 25.31 10.53 -8.45
N ASP A 565 24.82 9.94 -7.36
CA ASP A 565 24.10 8.68 -7.31
C ASP A 565 23.27 8.55 -6.02
N ASN A 566 22.54 7.45 -5.90
CA ASN A 566 21.72 7.15 -4.74
C ASN A 566 22.53 6.85 -3.46
N GLN A 567 23.84 6.55 -3.56
CA GLN A 567 24.70 6.39 -2.38
C GLN A 567 24.84 7.71 -1.63
N GLN A 568 25.11 8.80 -2.35
CA GLN A 568 25.20 10.12 -1.74
C GLN A 568 23.86 10.59 -1.15
N LEU A 569 22.74 10.22 -1.77
CA LEU A 569 21.42 10.44 -1.19
C LEU A 569 21.27 9.69 0.14
N ARG A 570 21.68 8.42 0.23
CA ARG A 570 21.64 7.65 1.48
C ARG A 570 22.51 8.25 2.57
N GLU A 571 23.68 8.78 2.22
CA GLU A 571 24.55 9.50 3.16
C GLU A 571 23.86 10.76 3.72
N GLU A 572 23.10 11.47 2.90
CA GLU A 572 22.33 12.63 3.37
C GLU A 572 21.11 12.19 4.19
N ILE A 573 20.36 11.18 3.76
CA ILE A 573 19.22 10.63 4.48
C ILE A 573 19.61 10.20 5.90
N SER A 574 20.74 9.51 6.05
CA SER A 574 21.22 9.04 7.35
C SER A 574 21.48 10.18 8.36
N ARG A 575 21.87 11.37 7.86
CA ARG A 575 22.05 12.57 8.70
C ARG A 575 20.74 13.29 9.01
N VAL A 576 19.82 13.36 8.03
CA VAL A 576 18.56 14.13 8.15
C VAL A 576 17.47 13.34 8.86
N VAL A 577 17.47 12.01 8.72
CA VAL A 577 16.48 11.09 9.29
C VAL A 577 17.17 10.12 10.25
N PRO A 578 17.31 10.46 11.53
CA PRO A 578 18.10 9.66 12.49
C PRO A 578 17.65 8.19 12.61
N SER A 579 16.36 7.89 12.43
CA SER A 579 15.85 6.51 12.43
C SER A 579 16.38 5.66 11.29
N TYR A 580 16.92 6.29 10.23
CA TYR A 580 17.53 5.63 9.07
C TYR A 580 19.05 5.56 9.13
N ALA A 581 19.66 5.91 10.26
CA ALA A 581 21.11 5.76 10.44
C ALA A 581 21.56 4.33 10.11
N GLY A 582 22.59 4.19 9.29
CA GLY A 582 23.04 2.92 8.73
C GLY A 582 22.60 2.64 7.29
N ILE A 583 21.64 3.42 6.75
CA ILE A 583 21.20 3.26 5.34
C ILE A 583 22.37 3.48 4.37
N GLU A 584 23.33 4.34 4.73
CA GLU A 584 24.54 4.64 3.95
C GLU A 584 25.53 3.48 3.87
N THR A 585 25.38 2.46 4.73
CA THR A 585 26.28 1.29 4.75
C THR A 585 25.77 0.13 3.90
N LEU A 586 24.58 0.25 3.29
CA LEU A 586 23.95 -0.82 2.53
C LEU A 586 24.54 -0.87 1.10
N GLU A 587 25.17 -2.01 0.75
CA GLU A 587 25.91 -2.17 -0.51
C GLU A 587 25.52 -3.41 -1.32
N LYS A 588 25.03 -4.47 -0.65
CA LYS A 588 24.78 -5.76 -1.28
C LYS A 588 23.28 -6.07 -1.31
N THR A 589 22.88 -6.89 -2.26
CA THR A 589 21.50 -7.41 -2.34
C THR A 589 21.00 -7.89 -0.98
N GLY A 590 19.94 -7.27 -0.49
CA GLY A 590 19.30 -7.66 0.76
C GLY A 590 19.99 -7.17 2.03
N ASP A 591 21.08 -6.38 1.93
CA ASP A 591 21.57 -5.63 3.07
C ASP A 591 20.44 -4.76 3.62
N GLN A 592 20.35 -4.66 4.95
CA GLN A 592 19.18 -4.07 5.58
C GLN A 592 19.47 -3.51 6.96
N ILE A 593 18.71 -2.51 7.33
CA ILE A 593 18.53 -2.06 8.70
C ILE A 593 17.06 -2.19 9.08
N GLN A 594 16.75 -2.41 10.35
CA GLN A 594 15.39 -2.32 10.87
C GLN A 594 15.33 -1.24 11.94
N TRP A 595 14.79 -0.08 11.58
CA TRP A 595 14.73 1.02 12.53
C TRP A 595 13.82 0.68 13.71
N GLY A 596 14.27 1.06 14.93
CA GLY A 596 13.59 0.71 16.17
C GLY A 596 13.69 -0.76 16.59
N GLY A 597 14.50 -1.59 15.89
CA GLY A 597 14.70 -3.00 16.23
C GLY A 597 13.51 -3.89 15.84
N PRO A 598 13.49 -5.17 16.26
CA PRO A 598 12.44 -6.12 15.90
C PRO A 598 11.07 -5.77 16.48
N HIS A 599 11.03 -5.21 17.69
CA HIS A 599 9.80 -4.79 18.35
C HIS A 599 9.83 -3.29 18.67
N LEU A 600 8.73 -2.60 18.39
CA LEU A 600 8.49 -1.26 18.94
C LEU A 600 7.65 -1.39 20.21
N CYS A 601 7.77 -0.39 21.10
CA CYS A 601 7.11 -0.39 22.40
C CYS A 601 7.53 -1.56 23.30
N GLU A 602 8.79 -2.03 23.17
CA GLU A 602 9.33 -3.15 23.92
C GLU A 602 9.25 -2.88 25.43
N GLY A 603 8.80 -3.88 26.20
CA GLY A 603 8.63 -3.75 27.63
C GLY A 603 7.60 -2.71 28.07
N GLY A 604 6.66 -2.32 27.19
CA GLY A 604 5.64 -1.32 27.50
C GLY A 604 6.13 0.13 27.42
N ALA A 605 7.32 0.37 26.84
CA ALA A 605 7.86 1.72 26.64
C ALA A 605 7.29 2.34 25.36
N PHE A 606 6.20 3.09 25.49
CA PHE A 606 5.55 3.76 24.35
C PHE A 606 6.20 5.13 24.07
N PRO A 607 6.50 5.47 22.79
CA PRO A 607 7.05 6.79 22.43
C PRO A 607 5.95 7.88 22.38
N THR A 608 5.11 7.93 23.39
CA THR A 608 4.14 8.97 23.68
C THR A 608 4.73 10.01 24.65
N SER A 609 4.08 11.14 24.85
CA SER A 609 4.59 12.21 25.71
C SER A 609 4.76 11.80 27.19
N ASP A 610 4.01 10.81 27.63
CA ASP A 610 3.99 10.28 29.01
C ASP A 610 4.56 8.86 29.12
N GLY A 611 5.02 8.28 27.99
CA GLY A 611 5.57 6.94 27.96
C GLY A 611 4.53 5.81 28.00
N ARG A 612 3.24 6.11 27.90
CA ARG A 612 2.13 5.16 28.08
C ARG A 612 1.32 4.96 26.80
N GLY A 613 0.84 3.74 26.58
CA GLY A 613 -0.13 3.43 25.52
C GLY A 613 -1.52 3.98 25.89
N ARG A 614 -2.28 4.47 24.94
CA ARG A 614 -3.56 5.14 25.19
C ARG A 614 -4.73 4.35 24.64
N PHE A 615 -5.64 3.97 25.51
CA PHE A 615 -6.96 3.50 25.12
C PHE A 615 -7.79 4.63 24.51
N SER A 616 -8.74 4.28 23.68
CA SER A 616 -9.62 5.24 23.00
C SER A 616 -11.08 4.84 23.16
N VAL A 617 -11.93 5.76 23.58
CA VAL A 617 -13.38 5.65 23.40
C VAL A 617 -13.69 5.75 21.91
N LEU A 618 -14.50 4.84 21.40
CA LEU A 618 -14.78 4.73 19.97
C LEU A 618 -16.12 5.41 19.63
N GLU A 619 -16.12 6.24 18.61
CA GLU A 619 -17.34 6.76 18.00
C GLU A 619 -17.87 5.74 16.99
N ARG A 620 -19.01 5.11 17.30
CA ARG A 620 -19.66 4.17 16.40
C ARG A 620 -20.33 4.91 15.25
N PRO A 621 -20.16 4.43 14.00
CA PRO A 621 -20.94 4.96 12.89
C PRO A 621 -22.42 4.59 13.04
N VAL A 622 -23.31 5.49 12.70
CA VAL A 622 -24.72 5.17 12.51
C VAL A 622 -24.88 4.54 11.13
N LEU A 623 -25.22 3.26 11.09
CA LEU A 623 -25.37 2.47 9.86
C LEU A 623 -26.85 2.33 9.51
N GLU A 624 -27.48 3.43 9.09
CA GLU A 624 -28.84 3.37 8.53
C GLU A 624 -28.79 2.89 7.07
N ILE A 625 -29.28 1.68 6.83
CA ILE A 625 -29.44 1.14 5.48
C ILE A 625 -30.94 1.22 5.15
N PRO A 626 -31.36 2.09 4.22
CA PRO A 626 -32.76 2.18 3.83
C PRO A 626 -33.31 0.84 3.34
N GLU A 627 -34.59 0.59 3.55
CA GLU A 627 -35.25 -0.66 3.11
C GLU A 627 -35.05 -0.88 1.60
N GLY A 628 -34.66 -2.09 1.23
CA GLY A 628 -34.38 -2.45 -0.16
C GLY A 628 -33.00 -2.07 -0.69
N MET A 629 -32.20 -1.35 0.11
CA MET A 629 -30.83 -0.97 -0.25
C MET A 629 -29.80 -1.97 0.27
N PHE A 630 -28.59 -1.90 -0.25
CA PHE A 630 -27.44 -2.70 0.17
C PHE A 630 -26.24 -1.80 0.48
N THR A 631 -25.46 -2.22 1.47
CA THR A 631 -24.09 -1.70 1.62
C THR A 631 -23.17 -2.38 0.61
N VAL A 632 -22.54 -1.59 -0.25
CA VAL A 632 -21.59 -2.08 -1.26
C VAL A 632 -20.17 -1.90 -0.76
N ALA A 633 -19.42 -2.99 -0.68
CA ALA A 633 -17.99 -2.98 -0.42
C ALA A 633 -17.21 -3.35 -1.69
N THR A 634 -16.10 -2.67 -1.95
CA THR A 634 -15.23 -3.03 -3.07
C THR A 634 -14.31 -4.19 -2.68
N ARG A 635 -14.27 -5.24 -3.49
CA ARG A 635 -13.37 -6.37 -3.33
C ARG A 635 -12.12 -6.19 -4.19
N ARG A 636 -10.94 -6.36 -3.60
CA ARG A 636 -9.65 -6.29 -4.31
C ARG A 636 -9.18 -7.66 -4.80
N GLY A 637 -9.84 -8.18 -5.82
CA GLY A 637 -9.37 -9.34 -6.58
C GLY A 637 -8.06 -9.05 -7.34
N LYS A 638 -7.37 -10.10 -7.77
CA LYS A 638 -6.07 -10.00 -8.48
C LYS A 638 -6.17 -9.19 -9.77
N GLN A 639 -7.30 -9.25 -10.45
CA GLN A 639 -7.55 -8.49 -11.69
C GLN A 639 -7.54 -6.98 -11.48
N PHE A 640 -7.76 -6.50 -10.25
CA PHE A 640 -7.69 -5.08 -9.90
C PHE A 640 -6.31 -4.64 -9.40
N ASN A 641 -5.34 -5.56 -9.32
CA ASN A 641 -3.96 -5.18 -9.00
C ASN A 641 -3.37 -4.39 -10.15
N THR A 642 -3.11 -3.10 -9.94
CA THR A 642 -2.66 -2.14 -10.97
C THR A 642 -1.36 -2.53 -11.68
N MET A 643 -0.51 -3.34 -11.04
CA MET A 643 0.72 -3.84 -11.64
C MET A 643 0.51 -5.11 -12.48
N VAL A 644 -0.46 -5.93 -12.14
CA VAL A 644 -0.74 -7.19 -12.84
C VAL A 644 -1.83 -7.00 -13.89
N GLN A 645 -2.89 -6.28 -13.54
CA GLN A 645 -4.07 -6.03 -14.36
C GLN A 645 -4.58 -7.30 -15.07
N GLY A 646 -4.78 -8.36 -14.27
CA GLY A 646 -5.29 -9.63 -14.79
C GLY A 646 -6.68 -9.49 -15.39
N GLU A 647 -7.08 -10.42 -16.25
CA GLU A 647 -8.44 -10.48 -16.78
C GLU A 647 -9.42 -11.04 -15.75
N HIS A 648 -8.96 -12.06 -15.02
CA HIS A 648 -9.77 -12.77 -14.01
C HIS A 648 -9.02 -12.90 -12.68
N ASP A 649 -9.80 -13.00 -11.60
CA ASP A 649 -9.28 -13.41 -10.30
C ASP A 649 -8.94 -14.92 -10.35
N PRO A 650 -7.70 -15.31 -10.03
CA PRO A 650 -7.29 -16.71 -10.12
C PRO A 650 -7.94 -17.63 -9.09
N PHE A 651 -8.55 -17.09 -8.04
CA PHE A 651 -9.19 -17.86 -6.97
C PHE A 651 -10.68 -18.04 -7.17
N THR A 652 -11.37 -17.04 -7.72
CA THR A 652 -12.81 -17.10 -8.00
C THR A 652 -13.13 -17.38 -9.46
N GLY A 653 -12.18 -17.14 -10.38
CA GLY A 653 -12.41 -17.23 -11.82
C GLY A 653 -13.18 -16.04 -12.40
N THR A 654 -13.60 -15.08 -11.58
CA THR A 654 -14.47 -13.97 -11.98
C THR A 654 -13.71 -12.85 -12.70
N GLY A 655 -14.39 -12.16 -13.62
CA GLY A 655 -13.92 -10.97 -14.31
C GLY A 655 -14.00 -9.69 -13.46
N ARG A 656 -13.88 -8.55 -14.16
CA ARG A 656 -13.97 -7.23 -13.52
C ARG A 656 -15.41 -6.77 -13.26
N ASP A 657 -16.35 -7.41 -13.91
CA ASP A 657 -17.78 -7.14 -13.89
C ASP A 657 -18.56 -8.03 -12.90
N ALA A 658 -17.86 -8.82 -12.07
CA ALA A 658 -18.53 -9.69 -11.11
C ALA A 658 -19.05 -8.92 -9.89
N ILE A 659 -20.30 -9.23 -9.52
CA ILE A 659 -20.97 -8.74 -8.33
C ILE A 659 -21.22 -9.94 -7.41
N PHE A 660 -20.76 -9.85 -6.16
CA PHE A 660 -20.98 -10.88 -5.15
C PHE A 660 -22.14 -10.46 -4.24
N ILE A 661 -23.10 -11.32 -4.03
CA ILE A 661 -24.25 -11.13 -3.13
C ILE A 661 -24.50 -12.43 -2.36
N ASP A 662 -25.09 -12.34 -1.18
CA ASP A 662 -25.56 -13.51 -0.45
C ASP A 662 -26.64 -14.26 -1.25
N ALA A 663 -26.59 -15.59 -1.26
CA ALA A 663 -27.48 -16.41 -2.05
C ALA A 663 -28.96 -16.27 -1.62
N ALA A 664 -29.23 -16.06 -0.32
CA ALA A 664 -30.57 -15.83 0.18
C ALA A 664 -31.14 -14.47 -0.25
N ASP A 665 -30.27 -13.44 -0.23
CA ASP A 665 -30.63 -12.09 -0.69
C ASP A 665 -30.91 -12.06 -2.19
N ALA A 666 -30.12 -12.79 -2.99
CA ALA A 666 -30.36 -12.94 -4.42
C ALA A 666 -31.68 -13.66 -4.69
N ALA A 667 -31.93 -14.81 -4.03
CA ALA A 667 -33.12 -15.58 -4.18
C ALA A 667 -34.40 -14.83 -3.76
N ALA A 668 -34.33 -14.04 -2.67
CA ALA A 668 -35.44 -13.20 -2.21
C ALA A 668 -35.87 -12.15 -3.24
N ARG A 669 -34.94 -11.78 -4.16
CA ARG A 669 -35.18 -10.81 -5.26
C ARG A 669 -35.41 -11.51 -6.61
N GLY A 670 -35.39 -12.83 -6.65
CA GLY A 670 -35.62 -13.63 -7.87
C GLY A 670 -34.41 -13.62 -8.81
N PHE A 671 -33.22 -13.33 -8.33
CA PHE A 671 -31.97 -13.37 -9.11
C PHE A 671 -31.31 -14.75 -9.05
N LEU A 672 -30.67 -15.11 -10.14
CA LEU A 672 -29.89 -16.33 -10.32
C LEU A 672 -28.41 -16.00 -10.55
N ASP A 673 -27.55 -16.97 -10.27
CA ASP A 673 -26.12 -16.89 -10.59
C ASP A 673 -25.91 -16.65 -12.09
N GLY A 674 -25.13 -15.65 -12.44
CA GLY A 674 -24.88 -15.21 -13.81
C GLY A 674 -25.84 -14.14 -14.35
N ASP A 675 -26.87 -13.75 -13.60
CA ASP A 675 -27.79 -12.68 -14.03
C ASP A 675 -27.05 -11.34 -14.15
N LEU A 676 -27.40 -10.58 -15.17
CA LEU A 676 -26.91 -9.23 -15.38
C LEU A 676 -27.73 -8.24 -14.56
N VAL A 677 -27.09 -7.57 -13.61
CA VAL A 677 -27.73 -6.60 -12.71
C VAL A 677 -27.03 -5.26 -12.72
N THR A 678 -27.74 -4.20 -12.35
CA THR A 678 -27.18 -2.86 -12.22
C THR A 678 -27.29 -2.37 -10.80
N LEU A 679 -26.13 -2.06 -10.20
CA LEU A 679 -26.01 -1.34 -8.93
C LEU A 679 -26.11 0.17 -9.21
N ARG A 680 -26.89 0.88 -8.39
CA ARG A 680 -27.05 2.33 -8.48
C ARG A 680 -26.76 2.99 -7.15
N SER A 681 -26.05 4.11 -7.19
CA SER A 681 -25.79 4.97 -6.04
C SER A 681 -26.01 6.44 -6.45
N GLU A 682 -25.86 7.35 -5.49
CA GLU A 682 -25.92 8.79 -5.77
C GLU A 682 -24.80 9.24 -6.74
N THR A 683 -23.65 8.56 -6.74
CA THR A 683 -22.48 8.93 -7.54
C THR A 683 -22.36 8.19 -8.87
N GLY A 684 -23.14 7.12 -9.10
CA GLY A 684 -23.04 6.41 -10.37
C GLY A 684 -23.76 5.07 -10.44
N GLU A 685 -23.54 4.37 -11.56
CA GLU A 685 -24.09 3.07 -11.86
C GLU A 685 -22.98 2.09 -12.24
N PHE A 686 -23.14 0.83 -11.84
CA PHE A 686 -22.27 -0.26 -12.24
C PHE A 686 -23.12 -1.45 -12.68
N THR A 687 -22.91 -1.93 -13.90
CA THR A 687 -23.59 -3.12 -14.43
C THR A 687 -22.62 -4.29 -14.47
N GLY A 688 -23.04 -5.43 -13.93
CA GLY A 688 -22.22 -6.62 -13.85
C GLY A 688 -23.05 -7.90 -13.65
N HIS A 689 -22.34 -9.02 -13.63
CA HIS A 689 -22.93 -10.34 -13.43
C HIS A 689 -22.83 -10.76 -11.95
N LEU A 690 -23.96 -11.31 -11.42
CA LEU A 690 -24.01 -11.90 -10.08
C LEU A 690 -23.19 -13.18 -10.00
#